data_479f464c79204bf3a2f926b37213b09a
#
_entry.id   479f464c79204bf3a2f926b37213b09a
#
_cell.length_a   1.000
_cell.length_b   1.000
_cell.length_c   1.000
_cell.angle_alpha   90.00
_cell.angle_beta   90.00
_cell.angle_gamma   90.00
#
_symmetry.space_group_name_H-M   'P 1'
#
loop_
_entity.id
_entity.type
_entity.pdbx_description
1 polymer ?
#
loop_
_entity_poly.entity_id
_entity_poly.type
_entity_poly.pdbx_seq_one_letter_code
_entity_poly.pdbx_strand_id
1 'polypeptide(L)'
;MAVPAPKYRFGPFELLPRSRELLKEGRRIKVRPQPFQVLEVLLERGGDVVTREELRERVWQADTFVDFEHGLNTAIKELRAVLSDSATEPRYIGTIPKVGYRMIVEVEQPEAEGPAKTVIAMGKTAPPIRDFVWSGESGWEGFERKKEDEKRRTVWPQWIAGILLVLVLVTGIVFGVKWARAREAVKREVRETAAAKNRRVMLAVLPFQNLTGNVGQEYFSDGLTEEMIAQLGLMDPDHVGVIARTSVMHYKSTQQNAEQIGQELGVQYVLEGSVRRDAERVRITVQLIRAGDQTRLWTKQFDRELQNLLAVQSEIALETADEIQQTLGAKKPGTPLVATAMSREDYDAYDKYLKGLYFLNKRTPAGFGQAVECFQQAIKKNPRYAPAYAGLANTYTLMGGYSLSPASQYMPLARAAALRALELNDRLPEAHTSLALVVQNYDLDWQTAEKEFKRAIELNPNYSTAHHWYAEHLGYRGRFEEAFRESDEAVRLDPLSLIIAADRGMLLYYARDYDRAVEQFRLILEMDPDFPRGHMIQLVYAEKRMYPEALADIEISKRLFGEGPWYWSAKARVFGQSGNEAEARQALEELEKMNKQHPVDPGALAWAHLGMGHQEEGLRWLEKAHEQHSNAMTILKVEPIYDPVRKEPKFQELLRRVGLGE
;
A
#
# COMPACT_ATOMS: atom_id res chain seq x y z
N MET A 1 -36.02 49.18 -6.39
CA MET A 1 -36.01 48.57 -5.05
C MET A 1 -34.99 47.43 -5.10
N ALA A 2 -33.93 47.48 -4.26
CA ALA A 2 -32.89 46.44 -4.25
C ALA A 2 -33.48 45.20 -3.56
N VAL A 3 -33.44 44.05 -4.25
CA VAL A 3 -33.79 42.75 -3.67
C VAL A 3 -32.91 42.54 -2.43
N PRO A 4 -33.48 42.26 -1.23
CA PRO A 4 -32.66 42.04 -0.04
C PRO A 4 -31.72 40.85 -0.27
N ALA A 5 -30.48 40.99 0.17
CA ALA A 5 -29.47 39.94 0.04
C ALA A 5 -29.91 38.73 0.86
N PRO A 6 -29.76 37.49 0.38
CA PRO A 6 -30.03 36.31 1.19
C PRO A 6 -29.17 36.33 2.45
N LYS A 7 -29.77 36.00 3.59
CA LYS A 7 -29.20 36.05 4.91
C LYS A 7 -29.49 34.74 5.63
N TYR A 8 -28.46 34.01 6.04
CA TYR A 8 -28.60 32.81 6.85
C TYR A 8 -28.47 33.17 8.33
N ARG A 9 -29.39 32.66 9.16
CA ARG A 9 -29.31 32.75 10.62
C ARG A 9 -29.22 31.38 11.25
N PHE A 10 -28.31 31.23 12.22
CA PHE A 10 -28.13 29.99 12.97
C PHE A 10 -27.57 30.30 14.38
N GLY A 11 -28.38 30.01 15.38
CA GLY A 11 -28.08 30.44 16.75
C GLY A 11 -27.79 31.95 16.86
N PRO A 12 -26.72 32.42 17.49
CA PRO A 12 -26.37 33.83 17.61
C PRO A 12 -25.65 34.41 16.37
N PHE A 13 -25.52 33.62 15.29
CA PHE A 13 -24.76 34.02 14.11
C PHE A 13 -25.64 34.36 12.92
N GLU A 14 -25.15 35.29 12.10
CA GLU A 14 -25.76 35.69 10.82
C GLU A 14 -24.69 35.70 9.73
N LEU A 15 -24.87 34.95 8.65
CA LEU A 15 -24.00 34.97 7.48
C LEU A 15 -24.60 35.79 6.36
N LEU A 16 -23.83 36.71 5.82
CA LEU A 16 -24.17 37.60 4.72
C LEU A 16 -23.29 37.23 3.48
N PRO A 17 -23.76 36.38 2.57
CA PRO A 17 -22.94 35.88 1.45
C PRO A 17 -22.42 37.00 0.53
N ARG A 18 -23.25 38.01 0.22
CA ARG A 18 -22.88 39.10 -0.71
C ARG A 18 -21.76 39.99 -0.19
N SER A 19 -21.77 40.32 1.12
CA SER A 19 -20.69 41.10 1.74
C SER A 19 -19.53 40.26 2.29
N ARG A 20 -19.67 38.90 2.26
CA ARG A 20 -18.73 37.93 2.85
C ARG A 20 -18.47 38.22 4.33
N GLU A 21 -19.53 38.48 5.08
CA GLU A 21 -19.46 38.81 6.50
C GLU A 21 -20.17 37.77 7.35
N LEU A 22 -19.54 37.40 8.46
CA LEU A 22 -20.14 36.64 9.54
C LEU A 22 -20.33 37.60 10.74
N LEU A 23 -21.53 37.66 11.26
CA LEU A 23 -21.87 38.45 12.43
C LEU A 23 -22.24 37.54 13.60
N LYS A 24 -21.87 37.90 14.83
CA LYS A 24 -22.37 37.29 16.05
C LYS A 24 -23.04 38.39 16.87
N GLU A 25 -24.31 38.27 17.15
CA GLU A 25 -25.10 39.29 17.84
C GLU A 25 -24.88 40.71 17.27
N GLY A 26 -24.87 40.80 15.91
CA GLY A 26 -24.64 42.05 15.21
C GLY A 26 -23.17 42.53 15.13
N ARG A 27 -22.22 41.85 15.77
CA ARG A 27 -20.80 42.21 15.71
C ARG A 27 -20.07 41.40 14.68
N ARG A 28 -19.29 42.02 13.79
CA ARG A 28 -18.53 41.36 12.73
C ARG A 28 -17.40 40.52 13.30
N ILE A 29 -17.34 39.29 12.83
CA ILE A 29 -16.25 38.33 13.09
C ILE A 29 -15.41 38.14 11.81
N LYS A 30 -14.10 38.21 11.96
CA LYS A 30 -13.19 37.98 10.83
C LYS A 30 -13.04 36.48 10.57
N VAL A 31 -13.42 36.03 9.36
CA VAL A 31 -13.27 34.66 8.89
C VAL A 31 -12.43 34.69 7.61
N ARG A 32 -11.53 33.73 7.43
CA ARG A 32 -10.77 33.61 6.18
C ARG A 32 -11.68 33.18 5.03
N PRO A 33 -11.30 33.48 3.76
CA PRO A 33 -12.16 33.19 2.60
C PRO A 33 -12.61 31.75 2.47
N GLN A 34 -11.70 30.78 2.64
CA GLN A 34 -11.95 29.36 2.45
C GLN A 34 -12.88 28.77 3.54
N PRO A 35 -12.62 28.96 4.84
CA PRO A 35 -13.58 28.64 5.91
C PRO A 35 -14.95 29.29 5.72
N PHE A 36 -14.99 30.55 5.24
CA PHE A 36 -16.25 31.23 4.96
C PHE A 36 -17.07 30.50 3.88
N GLN A 37 -16.44 30.10 2.77
CA GLN A 37 -17.10 29.33 1.69
C GLN A 37 -17.59 27.96 2.16
N VAL A 38 -16.82 27.26 3.00
CA VAL A 38 -17.25 25.99 3.60
C VAL A 38 -18.50 26.21 4.46
N LEU A 39 -18.53 27.26 5.29
CA LEU A 39 -19.71 27.58 6.09
C LEU A 39 -20.93 27.92 5.24
N GLU A 40 -20.74 28.67 4.17
CA GLU A 40 -21.81 29.02 3.22
C GLU A 40 -22.45 27.77 2.61
N VAL A 41 -21.64 26.82 2.13
CA VAL A 41 -22.12 25.54 1.58
C VAL A 41 -22.88 24.70 2.61
N LEU A 42 -22.40 24.67 3.87
CA LEU A 42 -23.08 23.94 4.96
C LEU A 42 -24.44 24.57 5.31
N LEU A 43 -24.54 25.90 5.28
CA LEU A 43 -25.78 26.63 5.58
C LEU A 43 -26.81 26.51 4.45
N GLU A 44 -26.39 26.50 3.20
CA GLU A 44 -27.25 26.26 2.04
C GLU A 44 -27.96 24.90 2.11
N ARG A 45 -27.32 23.89 2.70
CA ARG A 45 -27.87 22.54 2.85
C ARG A 45 -28.83 22.38 4.04
N GLY A 46 -28.92 23.38 4.90
CA GLY A 46 -29.96 23.45 5.95
C GLY A 46 -30.01 22.24 6.90
N GLY A 47 -28.88 21.64 7.20
CA GLY A 47 -28.78 20.49 8.11
C GLY A 47 -28.58 19.13 7.42
N ASP A 48 -28.74 19.06 6.10
CA ASP A 48 -28.35 17.87 5.32
C ASP A 48 -26.83 17.69 5.31
N VAL A 49 -26.41 16.44 5.10
CA VAL A 49 -24.98 16.11 5.04
C VAL A 49 -24.39 16.64 3.73
N VAL A 50 -23.37 17.48 3.83
CA VAL A 50 -22.51 17.90 2.71
C VAL A 50 -21.32 16.97 2.66
N THR A 51 -21.16 16.27 1.54
CA THR A 51 -20.06 15.32 1.40
C THR A 51 -18.71 16.04 1.21
N ARG A 52 -17.62 15.34 1.50
CA ARG A 52 -16.27 15.89 1.26
C ARG A 52 -16.04 16.22 -0.21
N GLU A 53 -16.56 15.37 -1.12
CA GLU A 53 -16.50 15.56 -2.56
C GLU A 53 -17.25 16.86 -2.98
N GLU A 54 -18.45 17.07 -2.48
CA GLU A 54 -19.21 18.28 -2.75
C GLU A 54 -18.51 19.54 -2.24
N LEU A 55 -17.89 19.49 -1.05
CA LEU A 55 -17.06 20.58 -0.55
C LEU A 55 -15.84 20.83 -1.43
N ARG A 56 -15.22 19.76 -1.95
CA ARG A 56 -14.10 19.85 -2.87
C ARG A 56 -14.48 20.56 -4.16
N GLU A 57 -15.57 20.14 -4.81
CA GLU A 57 -16.01 20.73 -6.08
C GLU A 57 -16.45 22.19 -5.95
N ARG A 58 -17.06 22.55 -4.82
CA ARG A 58 -17.64 23.89 -4.61
C ARG A 58 -16.68 24.91 -4.04
N VAL A 59 -15.71 24.49 -3.23
CA VAL A 59 -14.82 25.40 -2.49
C VAL A 59 -13.37 25.36 -2.99
N TRP A 60 -12.93 24.23 -3.57
CA TRP A 60 -11.59 24.07 -4.15
C TRP A 60 -11.67 23.94 -5.66
N GLN A 61 -11.37 25.01 -6.38
CA GLN A 61 -11.31 24.98 -7.85
C GLN A 61 -10.20 24.03 -8.34
N ALA A 62 -10.40 23.41 -9.52
CA ALA A 62 -9.57 22.35 -10.07
C ALA A 62 -8.06 22.69 -10.23
N ASP A 63 -7.67 23.95 -10.16
CA ASP A 63 -6.30 24.43 -10.35
C ASP A 63 -5.54 24.70 -9.03
N THR A 64 -6.13 24.44 -7.86
CA THR A 64 -5.46 24.70 -6.59
C THR A 64 -4.75 23.42 -6.11
N PHE A 65 -3.44 23.35 -6.28
CA PHE A 65 -2.54 22.30 -5.77
C PHE A 65 -2.38 22.37 -4.23
N VAL A 66 -3.47 22.20 -3.49
CA VAL A 66 -3.42 22.06 -2.04
C VAL A 66 -4.00 20.70 -1.70
N ASP A 67 -3.36 19.99 -0.77
CA ASP A 67 -3.93 18.79 -0.16
C ASP A 67 -5.33 19.14 0.36
N PHE A 68 -6.35 18.73 -0.39
CA PHE A 68 -7.75 19.05 -0.11
C PHE A 68 -8.16 18.61 1.30
N GLU A 69 -7.76 17.41 1.70
CA GLU A 69 -8.10 16.85 3.01
C GLU A 69 -7.51 17.68 4.15
N HIS A 70 -6.25 18.05 4.03
CA HIS A 70 -5.62 18.95 5.00
C HIS A 70 -6.25 20.32 4.99
N GLY A 71 -6.52 20.89 3.82
CA GLY A 71 -7.20 22.16 3.64
C GLY A 71 -8.59 22.20 4.26
N LEU A 72 -9.40 21.17 4.00
CA LEU A 72 -10.74 21.02 4.54
C LEU A 72 -10.74 20.85 6.06
N ASN A 73 -9.88 19.97 6.58
CA ASN A 73 -9.77 19.78 8.03
C ASN A 73 -9.32 21.06 8.74
N THR A 74 -8.40 21.83 8.14
CA THR A 74 -7.96 23.13 8.65
C THR A 74 -9.10 24.16 8.62
N ALA A 75 -9.85 24.22 7.51
CA ALA A 75 -11.00 25.12 7.39
C ALA A 75 -12.09 24.81 8.41
N ILE A 76 -12.41 23.55 8.63
CA ILE A 76 -13.36 23.10 9.66
C ILE A 76 -12.84 23.42 11.09
N LYS A 77 -11.56 23.20 11.36
CA LYS A 77 -10.95 23.55 12.64
C LYS A 77 -11.03 25.06 12.92
N GLU A 78 -10.75 25.90 11.92
CA GLU A 78 -10.88 27.36 12.03
C GLU A 78 -12.34 27.78 12.22
N LEU A 79 -13.29 27.19 11.50
CA LEU A 79 -14.72 27.44 11.69
C LEU A 79 -15.18 27.11 13.11
N ARG A 80 -14.79 25.98 13.64
CA ARG A 80 -15.11 25.60 15.02
C ARG A 80 -14.53 26.60 16.03
N ALA A 81 -13.31 27.04 15.82
CA ALA A 81 -12.70 28.06 16.67
C ALA A 81 -13.49 29.38 16.63
N VAL A 82 -13.90 29.84 15.44
CA VAL A 82 -14.70 31.05 15.23
C VAL A 82 -16.10 30.94 15.86
N LEU A 83 -16.73 29.79 15.72
CA LEU A 83 -18.08 29.52 16.25
C LEU A 83 -18.06 29.15 17.74
N SER A 84 -16.88 28.99 18.35
CA SER A 84 -16.71 28.45 19.70
C SER A 84 -17.35 27.05 19.82
N ASP A 85 -17.10 26.20 18.82
CA ASP A 85 -17.62 24.84 18.69
C ASP A 85 -16.53 23.79 18.98
N SER A 86 -16.93 22.60 19.41
CA SER A 86 -16.02 21.49 19.75
C SER A 86 -16.21 20.31 18.79
N ALA A 87 -15.12 19.59 18.49
CA ALA A 87 -15.19 18.37 17.72
C ALA A 87 -15.78 17.18 18.51
N THR A 88 -15.59 17.18 19.84
CA THR A 88 -16.06 16.12 20.75
C THR A 88 -17.50 16.34 21.23
N GLU A 89 -17.91 17.60 21.36
CA GLU A 89 -19.26 17.99 21.74
C GLU A 89 -19.76 19.10 20.79
N PRO A 90 -20.09 18.74 19.53
CA PRO A 90 -20.41 19.72 18.52
C PRO A 90 -21.76 20.40 18.76
N ARG A 91 -21.80 21.73 18.67
CA ARG A 91 -23.01 22.53 18.79
C ARG A 91 -23.52 23.05 17.45
N TYR A 92 -22.60 23.31 16.51
CA TYR A 92 -22.92 23.89 15.21
C TYR A 92 -22.56 22.97 14.04
N ILE A 93 -21.36 22.40 14.01
CA ILE A 93 -20.85 21.60 12.90
C ILE A 93 -20.68 20.16 13.34
N GLY A 94 -21.59 19.27 12.90
CA GLY A 94 -21.49 17.84 13.07
C GLY A 94 -20.54 17.22 12.06
N THR A 95 -19.65 16.35 12.51
CA THR A 95 -18.83 15.51 11.63
C THR A 95 -19.56 14.19 11.44
N ILE A 96 -19.77 13.81 10.19
CA ILE A 96 -20.14 12.45 9.82
C ILE A 96 -18.85 11.78 9.38
N PRO A 97 -18.26 10.87 10.20
CA PRO A 97 -16.96 10.29 9.90
C PRO A 97 -16.93 9.75 8.47
N LYS A 98 -15.89 10.13 7.71
CA LYS A 98 -15.62 9.72 6.32
C LYS A 98 -16.61 10.21 5.26
N VAL A 99 -17.78 10.73 5.63
CA VAL A 99 -18.79 11.18 4.68
C VAL A 99 -18.69 12.69 4.47
N GLY A 100 -18.65 13.47 5.54
CA GLY A 100 -18.66 14.93 5.40
C GLY A 100 -19.06 15.64 6.68
N TYR A 101 -19.72 16.78 6.51
CA TYR A 101 -20.12 17.66 7.59
C TYR A 101 -21.56 18.12 7.41
N ARG A 102 -22.22 18.50 8.50
CA ARG A 102 -23.57 19.08 8.46
C ARG A 102 -23.73 20.17 9.53
N MET A 103 -24.66 21.06 9.30
CA MET A 103 -25.14 21.92 10.39
C MET A 103 -26.03 21.12 11.34
N ILE A 104 -25.83 21.29 12.67
CA ILE A 104 -26.63 20.59 13.69
C ILE A 104 -27.78 21.49 14.17
N VAL A 105 -27.55 22.80 14.15
CA VAL A 105 -28.57 23.80 14.52
C VAL A 105 -29.50 24.07 13.37
N GLU A 106 -30.73 24.46 13.70
CA GLU A 106 -31.70 24.93 12.74
C GLU A 106 -31.18 26.18 12.04
N VAL A 107 -31.26 26.17 10.70
CA VAL A 107 -30.83 27.26 9.82
C VAL A 107 -32.01 27.93 9.22
N GLU A 108 -32.25 29.20 9.57
CA GLU A 108 -33.25 30.02 8.89
C GLU A 108 -32.67 30.43 7.53
N GLN A 109 -33.29 29.91 6.46
CA GLN A 109 -32.92 30.25 5.09
C GLN A 109 -33.75 31.43 4.56
N PRO A 110 -33.25 32.23 3.62
CA PRO A 110 -34.03 33.25 2.97
C PRO A 110 -35.20 32.63 2.19
N GLU A 111 -36.41 33.13 2.39
CA GLU A 111 -37.59 32.67 1.68
C GLU A 111 -37.40 32.82 0.15
N ALA A 112 -37.42 31.67 -0.56
CA ALA A 112 -37.51 31.64 -2.01
C ALA A 112 -38.99 31.55 -2.42
N GLU A 113 -39.50 32.55 -3.06
CA GLU A 113 -40.77 32.47 -3.74
C GLU A 113 -40.74 31.44 -4.89
N GLY A 114 -41.54 30.35 -4.75
CA GLY A 114 -41.73 29.35 -5.80
C GLY A 114 -42.60 28.17 -5.36
N PRO A 115 -43.31 27.46 -6.21
CA PRO A 115 -44.70 27.03 -6.05
C PRO A 115 -44.92 25.80 -5.16
N ALA A 116 -46.17 25.74 -4.66
CA ALA A 116 -46.74 24.77 -3.72
C ALA A 116 -46.25 23.31 -3.73
N LYS A 117 -45.89 22.84 -2.58
CA LYS A 117 -45.66 21.40 -2.29
C LYS A 117 -46.97 20.73 -1.88
N THR A 118 -47.33 19.70 -2.62
CA THR A 118 -48.36 18.73 -2.23
C THR A 118 -47.82 17.80 -1.18
N VAL A 119 -48.41 17.83 -0.01
CA VAL A 119 -48.09 16.95 1.12
C VAL A 119 -48.77 15.60 0.89
N ILE A 120 -48.04 14.52 0.81
CA ILE A 120 -48.53 13.16 0.98
C ILE A 120 -47.96 12.63 2.28
N ALA A 121 -48.83 12.50 3.28
CA ALA A 121 -48.58 11.84 4.53
C ALA A 121 -48.66 10.32 4.32
N MET A 122 -47.66 9.57 4.71
CA MET A 122 -47.77 8.14 4.94
C MET A 122 -47.32 7.76 6.36
N GLY A 123 -48.28 7.09 7.01
CA GLY A 123 -48.29 6.78 8.42
C GLY A 123 -47.37 5.65 8.86
N LYS A 124 -47.15 5.69 10.14
CA LYS A 124 -46.49 4.67 10.97
C LYS A 124 -47.25 3.34 10.90
N THR A 125 -46.54 2.21 10.93
CA THR A 125 -46.65 1.16 11.94
C THR A 125 -45.77 -0.05 11.56
N ALA A 126 -44.87 -0.41 12.42
CA ALA A 126 -44.20 -1.72 12.44
C ALA A 126 -44.95 -2.65 13.40
N PRO A 127 -45.10 -3.95 13.16
CA PRO A 127 -45.47 -4.93 14.17
C PRO A 127 -44.22 -5.75 14.62
N PRO A 128 -44.31 -6.38 15.83
CA PRO A 128 -43.17 -6.92 16.56
C PRO A 128 -42.84 -8.37 16.20
N ILE A 129 -41.59 -8.68 16.44
CA ILE A 129 -40.98 -10.01 16.33
C ILE A 129 -41.54 -10.91 17.44
N ARG A 130 -42.03 -12.10 17.09
CA ARG A 130 -42.37 -13.16 18.00
C ARG A 130 -41.38 -14.32 17.89
N ASP A 131 -40.95 -14.75 19.04
CA ASP A 131 -40.09 -15.86 19.35
C ASP A 131 -40.47 -17.18 18.67
N PHE A 132 -39.47 -17.92 18.20
CA PHE A 132 -39.62 -19.32 17.85
C PHE A 132 -38.68 -20.16 18.70
N VAL A 133 -39.30 -20.91 19.63
CA VAL A 133 -38.66 -21.87 20.48
C VAL A 133 -38.50 -23.20 19.75
N TRP A 134 -37.36 -23.81 19.82
CA TRP A 134 -37.05 -25.14 19.30
C TRP A 134 -37.23 -26.18 20.44
N SER A 135 -38.14 -27.13 20.26
CA SER A 135 -38.23 -28.38 21.01
C SER A 135 -38.20 -29.53 20.00
N GLY A 136 -37.33 -30.38 20.02
CA GLY A 136 -36.92 -31.50 20.77
C GLY A 136 -37.52 -32.80 20.26
N GLU A 137 -36.64 -33.77 20.06
CA GLU A 137 -36.84 -35.23 20.23
C GLU A 137 -37.25 -36.09 19.01
N SER A 138 -36.38 -37.01 18.83
CA SER A 138 -36.49 -38.49 18.76
C SER A 138 -36.55 -39.18 17.41
N GLY A 139 -35.69 -40.19 17.29
CA GLY A 139 -35.99 -41.41 16.57
C GLY A 139 -34.78 -42.12 15.95
N TRP A 140 -34.03 -42.86 16.78
CA TRP A 140 -33.12 -43.92 16.33
C TRP A 140 -33.78 -45.28 16.42
N GLU A 141 -33.83 -46.03 15.32
CA GLU A 141 -33.93 -47.50 15.22
C GLU A 141 -33.66 -47.81 13.74
N GLY A 142 -32.68 -48.51 13.27
CA GLY A 142 -32.20 -49.83 13.64
C GLY A 142 -32.24 -50.73 12.44
N PHE A 143 -31.08 -51.11 11.85
CA PHE A 143 -31.00 -52.30 11.03
C PHE A 143 -29.67 -52.99 11.28
N GLU A 144 -29.80 -54.14 11.96
CA GLU A 144 -28.76 -55.15 12.11
C GLU A 144 -28.81 -56.19 10.98
N ARG A 145 -27.60 -56.70 10.66
CA ARG A 145 -27.23 -58.06 10.28
C ARG A 145 -27.43 -58.56 8.84
N LYS A 146 -26.33 -58.93 8.21
CA LYS A 146 -25.96 -60.33 8.01
C LYS A 146 -24.49 -60.47 7.60
N LYS A 147 -23.77 -61.31 8.36
CA LYS A 147 -22.49 -61.94 7.99
C LYS A 147 -22.79 -63.12 7.12
N GLU A 148 -21.89 -63.38 6.15
CA GLU A 148 -21.52 -64.76 5.81
C GLU A 148 -20.09 -64.81 5.27
N ASP A 149 -19.35 -65.80 5.76
CA ASP A 149 -17.94 -66.12 5.59
C ASP A 149 -17.59 -66.61 4.19
N GLU A 150 -16.35 -66.33 3.75
CA GLU A 150 -15.53 -67.37 3.12
C GLU A 150 -14.03 -67.12 3.33
N LYS A 151 -13.40 -68.03 4.05
CA LYS A 151 -11.97 -68.13 4.34
C LYS A 151 -11.21 -68.60 3.12
N ARG A 152 -10.15 -67.87 2.73
CA ARG A 152 -8.92 -68.51 2.23
C ARG A 152 -7.72 -67.99 3.00
N ARG A 153 -7.18 -68.83 3.87
CA ARG A 153 -5.92 -68.63 4.58
C ARG A 153 -4.75 -68.91 3.68
N THR A 154 -3.95 -67.88 3.38
CA THR A 154 -2.53 -68.01 3.03
C THR A 154 -1.71 -67.70 4.30
N VAL A 155 -1.17 -68.74 4.89
CA VAL A 155 -0.35 -68.65 6.10
C VAL A 155 1.07 -68.23 5.67
N TRP A 156 1.38 -66.93 5.82
CA TRP A 156 2.76 -66.43 5.80
C TRP A 156 3.38 -66.70 7.17
N PRO A 157 4.64 -67.16 7.27
CA PRO A 157 5.22 -67.46 8.56
C PRO A 157 5.35 -66.14 9.36
N GLN A 158 4.82 -66.17 10.58
CA GLN A 158 4.66 -65.03 11.48
C GLN A 158 5.97 -64.23 11.80
N TRP A 159 7.11 -64.86 11.60
CA TRP A 159 8.43 -64.23 11.75
C TRP A 159 8.79 -63.25 10.64
N ILE A 160 8.27 -63.42 9.41
CA ILE A 160 8.47 -62.49 8.28
C ILE A 160 7.67 -61.21 8.51
N ALA A 161 6.45 -61.30 9.02
CA ALA A 161 5.66 -60.12 9.41
C ALA A 161 6.32 -59.33 10.57
N GLY A 162 6.96 -60.06 11.52
CA GLY A 162 7.73 -59.41 12.59
C GLY A 162 8.99 -58.66 12.11
N ILE A 163 9.73 -59.24 11.16
CA ILE A 163 10.92 -58.59 10.57
C ILE A 163 10.51 -57.34 9.73
N LEU A 164 9.45 -57.43 8.95
CA LEU A 164 8.93 -56.27 8.19
C LEU A 164 8.44 -55.16 9.10
N LEU A 165 7.76 -55.48 10.23
CA LEU A 165 7.33 -54.50 11.20
C LEU A 165 8.51 -53.81 11.89
N VAL A 166 9.57 -54.55 12.25
CA VAL A 166 10.81 -54.00 12.84
C VAL A 166 11.52 -53.12 11.82
N LEU A 167 11.60 -53.49 10.56
CA LEU A 167 12.23 -52.69 9.48
C LEU A 167 11.47 -51.38 9.24
N VAL A 168 10.14 -51.42 9.23
CA VAL A 168 9.29 -50.20 9.12
C VAL A 168 9.45 -49.29 10.34
N LEU A 169 9.52 -49.86 11.55
CA LEU A 169 9.76 -49.10 12.78
C LEU A 169 11.16 -48.47 12.79
N VAL A 170 12.22 -49.21 12.42
CA VAL A 170 13.58 -48.68 12.37
C VAL A 170 13.72 -47.61 11.30
N THR A 171 13.15 -47.81 10.09
CA THR A 171 13.16 -46.79 9.05
C THR A 171 12.34 -45.56 9.43
N GLY A 172 11.19 -45.71 10.10
CA GLY A 172 10.38 -44.62 10.65
C GLY A 172 11.13 -43.82 11.72
N ILE A 173 11.85 -44.50 12.63
CA ILE A 173 12.66 -43.84 13.66
C ILE A 173 13.86 -43.11 13.04
N VAL A 174 14.57 -43.71 12.08
CA VAL A 174 15.72 -43.09 11.40
C VAL A 174 15.26 -41.87 10.59
N PHE A 175 14.12 -41.98 9.90
CA PHE A 175 13.53 -40.85 9.17
C PHE A 175 13.06 -39.74 10.10
N GLY A 176 12.38 -40.10 11.21
CA GLY A 176 11.94 -39.16 12.24
C GLY A 176 13.10 -38.41 12.91
N VAL A 177 14.20 -39.12 13.24
CA VAL A 177 15.40 -38.50 13.82
C VAL A 177 16.12 -37.60 12.80
N LYS A 178 16.23 -38.02 11.51
CA LYS A 178 16.80 -37.16 10.48
C LYS A 178 15.94 -35.91 10.23
N TRP A 179 14.62 -36.07 10.18
CA TRP A 179 13.68 -34.96 10.01
C TRP A 179 13.70 -34.00 11.22
N ALA A 180 13.73 -34.53 12.45
CA ALA A 180 13.87 -33.71 13.65
C ALA A 180 15.19 -32.94 13.69
N ARG A 181 16.31 -33.56 13.32
CA ARG A 181 17.62 -32.89 13.24
C ARG A 181 17.66 -31.82 12.13
N ALA A 182 17.08 -32.08 10.98
CA ALA A 182 16.97 -31.10 9.89
C ALA A 182 16.11 -29.89 10.34
N ARG A 183 15.00 -30.15 11.06
CA ARG A 183 14.14 -29.11 11.60
C ARG A 183 14.81 -28.28 12.71
N GLU A 184 15.64 -28.91 13.54
CA GLU A 184 16.43 -28.18 14.55
C GLU A 184 17.57 -27.39 13.94
N ALA A 185 18.24 -27.90 12.89
CA ALA A 185 19.27 -27.16 12.16
C ALA A 185 18.71 -25.91 11.52
N VAL A 186 17.54 -26.00 10.83
CA VAL A 186 16.83 -24.86 10.27
C VAL A 186 16.39 -23.87 11.35
N LYS A 187 15.86 -24.36 12.49
CA LYS A 187 15.50 -23.50 13.62
C LYS A 187 16.72 -22.80 14.24
N ARG A 188 17.88 -23.47 14.25
CA ARG A 188 19.12 -22.90 14.76
C ARG A 188 19.66 -21.84 13.82
N GLU A 189 19.66 -22.09 12.53
CA GLU A 189 20.06 -21.13 11.49
C GLU A 189 19.13 -19.91 11.46
N VAL A 190 17.81 -20.10 11.60
CA VAL A 190 16.83 -19.01 11.75
C VAL A 190 17.05 -18.23 13.04
N ARG A 191 17.40 -18.90 14.16
CA ARG A 191 17.73 -18.20 15.41
C ARG A 191 19.05 -17.45 15.34
N GLU A 192 20.07 -18.00 14.69
CA GLU A 192 21.37 -17.37 14.53
C GLU A 192 21.31 -16.18 13.56
N THR A 193 20.55 -16.28 12.45
CA THR A 193 20.27 -15.16 11.55
C THR A 193 19.37 -14.10 12.19
N ALA A 194 18.36 -14.49 12.95
CA ALA A 194 17.54 -13.55 13.72
C ALA A 194 18.33 -12.85 14.83
N ALA A 195 19.26 -13.56 15.50
CA ALA A 195 20.14 -12.99 16.53
C ALA A 195 21.22 -12.07 15.92
N ALA A 196 21.71 -12.35 14.71
CA ALA A 196 22.61 -11.47 13.98
C ALA A 196 21.87 -10.22 13.46
N LYS A 197 20.65 -10.38 12.91
CA LYS A 197 19.76 -9.28 12.51
C LYS A 197 19.31 -8.41 13.71
N ASN A 198 19.18 -8.98 14.90
CA ASN A 198 18.82 -8.25 16.12
C ASN A 198 19.98 -7.38 16.67
N ARG A 199 21.16 -7.38 16.04
CA ARG A 199 22.29 -6.52 16.39
C ARG A 199 22.33 -5.20 15.60
N ARG A 200 21.54 -5.08 14.51
CA ARG A 200 21.51 -3.84 13.73
C ARG A 200 20.77 -2.76 14.49
N VAL A 201 21.40 -1.62 14.60
CA VAL A 201 20.79 -0.41 15.16
C VAL A 201 19.92 0.23 14.08
N MET A 202 18.71 0.64 14.45
CA MET A 202 17.77 1.26 13.52
C MET A 202 17.82 2.79 13.63
N LEU A 203 17.84 3.45 12.49
CA LEU A 203 17.88 4.90 12.33
C LEU A 203 16.68 5.36 11.49
N ALA A 204 15.99 6.40 11.93
CA ALA A 204 15.00 7.11 11.12
C ALA A 204 15.54 8.48 10.69
N VAL A 205 15.52 8.79 9.40
CA VAL A 205 15.79 10.13 8.87
C VAL A 205 14.45 10.82 8.68
N LEU A 206 14.10 11.76 9.55
CA LEU A 206 12.83 12.47 9.45
C LEU A 206 12.81 13.43 8.25
N PRO A 207 11.62 13.74 7.72
CA PRO A 207 11.48 14.67 6.61
C PRO A 207 12.11 16.03 6.94
N PHE A 208 13.05 16.45 6.11
CA PHE A 208 13.73 17.73 6.30
C PHE A 208 12.74 18.89 6.16
N GLN A 209 12.75 19.79 7.12
CA GLN A 209 11.87 20.96 7.13
C GLN A 209 12.31 21.95 6.07
N ASN A 210 11.37 22.38 5.22
CA ASN A 210 11.60 23.44 4.25
C ASN A 210 11.49 24.82 4.91
N LEU A 211 12.63 25.48 5.12
CA LEU A 211 12.70 26.83 5.72
C LEU A 211 12.76 27.95 4.67
N THR A 212 12.47 27.66 3.40
CA THR A 212 12.45 28.69 2.34
C THR A 212 11.18 29.56 2.36
N GLY A 213 10.10 29.07 2.99
CA GLY A 213 8.78 29.69 2.95
C GLY A 213 8.05 29.50 1.60
N ASN A 214 8.66 28.80 0.64
CA ASN A 214 8.10 28.51 -0.68
C ASN A 214 7.65 27.05 -0.76
N VAL A 215 6.36 26.82 -0.81
CA VAL A 215 5.76 25.47 -0.96
C VAL A 215 6.24 24.79 -2.26
N GLY A 216 6.51 25.55 -3.32
CA GLY A 216 7.06 25.01 -4.57
C GLY A 216 8.46 24.39 -4.44
N GLN A 217 9.11 24.50 -3.28
CA GLN A 217 10.41 23.88 -2.98
C GLN A 217 10.30 22.67 -2.03
N GLU A 218 9.10 22.21 -1.69
CA GLU A 218 8.91 20.99 -0.87
C GLU A 218 9.56 19.75 -1.50
N TYR A 219 9.52 19.63 -2.84
CA TYR A 219 10.18 18.53 -3.54
C TYR A 219 11.69 18.43 -3.25
N PHE A 220 12.33 19.57 -2.96
CA PHE A 220 13.76 19.60 -2.67
C PHE A 220 14.06 19.04 -1.28
N SER A 221 13.31 19.44 -0.25
CA SER A 221 13.46 18.90 1.10
C SER A 221 13.08 17.42 1.18
N ASP A 222 12.00 17.02 0.51
CA ASP A 222 11.55 15.63 0.47
C ASP A 222 12.54 14.74 -0.30
N GLY A 223 13.07 15.23 -1.44
CA GLY A 223 14.09 14.53 -2.20
C GLY A 223 15.42 14.42 -1.45
N LEU A 224 15.82 15.47 -0.73
CA LEU A 224 17.00 15.44 0.14
C LEU A 224 16.84 14.38 1.25
N THR A 225 15.65 14.25 1.83
CA THR A 225 15.36 13.21 2.83
C THR A 225 15.54 11.81 2.23
N GLU A 226 15.00 11.57 1.03
CA GLU A 226 15.10 10.28 0.34
C GLU A 226 16.54 9.92 0.00
N GLU A 227 17.31 10.89 -0.53
CA GLU A 227 18.74 10.69 -0.80
C GLU A 227 19.55 10.42 0.47
N MET A 228 19.24 11.08 1.58
CA MET A 228 19.89 10.81 2.87
C MET A 228 19.59 9.41 3.38
N ILE A 229 18.35 8.92 3.25
CA ILE A 229 17.97 7.54 3.58
C ILE A 229 18.78 6.56 2.73
N ALA A 230 18.86 6.79 1.42
CA ALA A 230 19.61 5.93 0.51
C ALA A 230 21.11 5.88 0.86
N GLN A 231 21.74 7.05 1.06
CA GLN A 231 23.16 7.14 1.40
C GLN A 231 23.50 6.50 2.74
N LEU A 232 22.74 6.80 3.78
CA LEU A 232 22.93 6.20 5.11
C LEU A 232 22.72 4.68 5.09
N GLY A 233 21.78 4.21 4.28
CA GLY A 233 21.53 2.79 4.07
C GLY A 233 22.70 2.03 3.44
N LEU A 234 23.57 2.72 2.70
CA LEU A 234 24.76 2.15 2.06
C LEU A 234 26.02 2.23 2.91
N MET A 235 26.05 3.09 3.94
CA MET A 235 27.29 3.37 4.68
C MET A 235 27.77 2.20 5.54
N ASP A 236 26.85 1.56 6.27
CA ASP A 236 27.15 0.42 7.15
C ASP A 236 25.93 -0.51 7.27
N PRO A 237 25.57 -1.20 6.18
CA PRO A 237 24.35 -1.99 6.16
C PRO A 237 24.36 -3.20 7.09
N ASP A 238 25.54 -3.63 7.55
CA ASP A 238 25.66 -4.76 8.48
C ASP A 238 25.31 -4.37 9.92
N HIS A 239 25.50 -3.10 10.32
CA HIS A 239 25.29 -2.63 11.68
C HIS A 239 24.15 -1.62 11.79
N VAL A 240 23.80 -0.91 10.72
CA VAL A 240 22.78 0.14 10.71
C VAL A 240 21.65 -0.19 9.73
N GLY A 241 20.44 -0.29 10.25
CA GLY A 241 19.21 -0.33 9.47
C GLY A 241 18.62 1.08 9.34
N VAL A 242 18.17 1.48 8.17
CA VAL A 242 17.58 2.80 7.94
C VAL A 242 16.12 2.64 7.53
N ILE A 243 15.23 3.34 8.23
CA ILE A 243 13.79 3.32 7.94
C ILE A 243 13.52 3.98 6.58
N ALA A 244 12.72 3.32 5.78
CA ALA A 244 12.35 3.77 4.45
C ALA A 244 11.49 5.05 4.49
N ARG A 245 11.52 5.77 3.38
CA ARG A 245 10.82 7.03 3.19
C ARG A 245 9.33 6.97 3.53
N THR A 246 8.63 5.91 3.12
CA THR A 246 7.18 5.78 3.30
C THR A 246 6.79 5.94 4.77
N SER A 247 7.48 5.24 5.67
CA SER A 247 7.21 5.34 7.11
C SER A 247 7.59 6.69 7.70
N VAL A 248 8.75 7.26 7.34
CA VAL A 248 9.18 8.53 7.96
C VAL A 248 8.35 9.72 7.49
N MET A 249 7.77 9.68 6.28
CA MET A 249 6.94 10.77 5.78
C MET A 249 5.63 10.97 6.55
N HIS A 250 5.18 9.99 7.35
CA HIS A 250 4.07 10.16 8.29
C HIS A 250 4.36 11.22 9.36
N TYR A 251 5.64 11.47 9.63
CA TYR A 251 6.08 12.46 10.62
C TYR A 251 6.34 13.84 10.02
N LYS A 252 6.02 14.04 8.74
CA LYS A 252 6.11 15.39 8.14
C LYS A 252 5.17 16.33 8.86
N SER A 253 5.72 17.38 9.46
CA SER A 253 4.98 18.37 10.27
C SER A 253 4.36 17.80 11.57
N THR A 254 4.85 16.65 12.07
CA THR A 254 4.42 16.10 13.36
C THR A 254 4.86 16.99 14.53
N GLN A 255 4.13 16.87 15.65
CA GLN A 255 4.52 17.44 16.95
C GLN A 255 5.03 16.36 17.92
N GLN A 256 5.15 15.10 17.45
CA GLN A 256 5.70 14.01 18.24
C GLN A 256 7.19 14.25 18.50
N ASN A 257 7.67 13.86 19.69
CA ASN A 257 9.08 13.94 20.01
C ASN A 257 9.85 12.69 19.54
N ALA A 258 11.19 12.76 19.57
CA ALA A 258 12.04 11.68 19.10
C ALA A 258 11.82 10.34 19.83
N GLU A 259 11.43 10.36 21.11
CA GLU A 259 11.14 9.17 21.89
C GLU A 259 9.87 8.46 21.38
N GLN A 260 8.79 9.21 21.15
CA GLN A 260 7.54 8.69 20.62
C GLN A 260 7.73 8.07 19.22
N ILE A 261 8.42 8.82 18.35
CA ILE A 261 8.78 8.34 17.00
C ILE A 261 9.66 7.10 17.08
N GLY A 262 10.63 7.09 18.00
CA GLY A 262 11.52 5.97 18.22
C GLY A 262 10.78 4.69 18.65
N GLN A 263 9.78 4.83 19.52
CA GLN A 263 8.95 3.72 19.97
C GLN A 263 8.05 3.19 18.83
N GLU A 264 7.42 4.09 18.06
CA GLU A 264 6.50 3.75 16.98
C GLU A 264 7.21 3.07 15.80
N LEU A 265 8.39 3.59 15.40
CA LEU A 265 9.20 3.02 14.32
C LEU A 265 10.16 1.90 14.77
N GLY A 266 10.33 1.69 16.08
CA GLY A 266 11.29 0.74 16.62
C GLY A 266 12.75 1.16 16.41
N VAL A 267 13.05 2.46 16.37
CA VAL A 267 14.40 2.98 16.10
C VAL A 267 15.11 3.50 17.35
N GLN A 268 16.44 3.35 17.38
CA GLN A 268 17.28 3.84 18.45
C GLN A 268 17.77 5.26 18.21
N TYR A 269 17.84 5.69 16.94
CA TYR A 269 18.33 7.00 16.57
C TYR A 269 17.38 7.68 15.58
N VAL A 270 17.30 9.01 15.70
CA VAL A 270 16.54 9.87 14.82
C VAL A 270 17.45 10.96 14.28
N LEU A 271 17.51 11.10 12.96
CA LEU A 271 18.18 12.22 12.29
C LEU A 271 17.11 13.22 11.87
N GLU A 272 17.17 14.42 12.44
CA GLU A 272 16.30 15.53 12.08
C GLU A 272 17.07 16.57 11.30
N GLY A 273 16.41 17.26 10.39
CA GLY A 273 17.06 18.30 9.62
C GLY A 273 16.11 19.37 9.10
N SER A 274 16.72 20.47 8.71
CA SER A 274 16.05 21.54 7.99
C SER A 274 16.91 22.00 6.83
N VAL A 275 16.27 22.46 5.77
CA VAL A 275 16.95 22.95 4.58
C VAL A 275 16.40 24.32 4.18
N ARG A 276 17.30 25.23 3.89
CA ARG A 276 17.01 26.52 3.29
C ARG A 276 17.84 26.68 2.04
N ARG A 277 17.16 26.75 0.91
CA ARG A 277 17.77 27.00 -0.40
C ARG A 277 17.58 28.46 -0.80
N ASP A 278 18.65 29.10 -1.19
CA ASP A 278 18.66 30.42 -1.80
C ASP A 278 19.43 30.31 -3.11
N ALA A 279 19.05 31.03 -4.14
CA ALA A 279 19.50 30.99 -5.53
C ALA A 279 20.67 30.03 -5.87
N GLU A 280 21.85 30.27 -5.30
CA GLU A 280 23.09 29.50 -5.57
C GLU A 280 23.61 28.75 -4.32
N ARG A 281 22.96 28.90 -3.17
CA ARG A 281 23.43 28.34 -1.88
C ARG A 281 22.36 27.49 -1.22
N VAL A 282 22.82 26.51 -0.45
CA VAL A 282 21.99 25.69 0.41
C VAL A 282 22.56 25.73 1.82
N ARG A 283 21.67 25.94 2.78
CA ARG A 283 21.97 25.78 4.21
C ARG A 283 21.20 24.58 4.72
N ILE A 284 21.91 23.59 5.24
CA ILE A 284 21.35 22.37 5.82
C ILE A 284 21.77 22.35 7.29
N THR A 285 20.78 22.25 8.19
CA THR A 285 21.04 22.02 9.61
C THR A 285 20.55 20.63 9.94
N VAL A 286 21.39 19.83 10.60
CA VAL A 286 21.11 18.44 10.92
C VAL A 286 21.45 18.16 12.37
N GLN A 287 20.66 17.34 13.03
CA GLN A 287 20.93 16.85 14.38
C GLN A 287 20.63 15.37 14.49
N LEU A 288 21.51 14.65 15.18
CA LEU A 288 21.32 13.24 15.53
C LEU A 288 20.89 13.14 16.99
N ILE A 289 19.79 12.44 17.23
CA ILE A 289 19.14 12.29 18.52
C ILE A 289 19.06 10.80 18.87
N ARG A 290 19.47 10.43 20.08
CA ARG A 290 19.15 9.12 20.63
C ARG A 290 17.71 9.14 21.10
N ALA A 291 16.87 8.27 20.51
CA ALA A 291 15.42 8.30 20.71
C ALA A 291 15.02 8.01 22.16
N GLY A 292 15.65 7.03 22.81
CA GLY A 292 15.23 6.54 24.12
C GLY A 292 15.32 7.55 25.29
N ASP A 293 16.24 8.51 25.21
CA ASP A 293 16.45 9.56 26.24
C ASP A 293 16.42 10.97 25.67
N GLN A 294 16.11 11.11 24.39
CA GLN A 294 16.09 12.37 23.64
C GLN A 294 17.42 13.13 23.67
N THR A 295 18.53 12.43 23.95
CA THR A 295 19.85 13.04 23.99
C THR A 295 20.28 13.43 22.58
N ARG A 296 20.58 14.71 22.40
CA ARG A 296 21.18 15.21 21.17
C ARG A 296 22.67 14.87 21.15
N LEU A 297 23.08 13.97 20.26
CA LEU A 297 24.45 13.50 20.15
C LEU A 297 25.33 14.51 19.45
N TRP A 298 24.85 15.07 18.34
CA TRP A 298 25.51 16.18 17.66
C TRP A 298 24.51 17.04 16.89
N THR A 299 24.94 18.26 16.58
CA THR A 299 24.23 19.19 15.68
C THR A 299 25.25 19.92 14.82
N LYS A 300 25.03 19.94 13.51
CA LYS A 300 25.86 20.67 12.56
C LYS A 300 25.04 21.48 11.57
N GLN A 301 25.66 22.56 11.09
CA GLN A 301 25.14 23.39 10.02
C GLN A 301 26.13 23.44 8.88
N PHE A 302 25.64 23.14 7.70
CA PHE A 302 26.37 23.18 6.43
C PHE A 302 25.85 24.36 5.62
N ASP A 303 26.73 25.24 5.18
CA ASP A 303 26.40 26.35 4.29
C ASP A 303 27.34 26.27 3.08
N ARG A 304 26.79 25.83 1.94
CA ARG A 304 27.57 25.48 0.76
C ARG A 304 26.86 26.00 -0.51
N GLU A 305 27.63 26.03 -1.61
CA GLU A 305 27.06 26.17 -2.95
C GLU A 305 26.26 24.92 -3.34
N LEU A 306 25.19 25.10 -4.12
CA LEU A 306 24.34 23.99 -4.56
C LEU A 306 25.09 22.90 -5.33
N GLN A 307 26.16 23.27 -6.06
CA GLN A 307 27.02 22.32 -6.78
C GLN A 307 27.75 21.33 -5.82
N ASN A 308 27.91 21.69 -4.56
CA ASN A 308 28.54 20.85 -3.54
C ASN A 308 27.52 19.99 -2.72
N LEU A 309 26.25 19.95 -3.13
CA LEU A 309 25.19 19.30 -2.34
C LEU A 309 25.44 17.81 -2.10
N LEU A 310 25.89 17.07 -3.11
CA LEU A 310 26.22 15.64 -2.94
C LEU A 310 27.39 15.42 -1.98
N ALA A 311 28.38 16.30 -1.97
CA ALA A 311 29.48 16.25 -1.03
C ALA A 311 28.99 16.49 0.42
N VAL A 312 28.06 17.43 0.60
CA VAL A 312 27.43 17.69 1.91
C VAL A 312 26.61 16.49 2.39
N GLN A 313 25.85 15.88 1.50
CA GLN A 313 25.09 14.67 1.82
C GLN A 313 26.01 13.55 2.28
N SER A 314 27.11 13.33 1.57
CA SER A 314 28.12 12.32 1.95
C SER A 314 28.81 12.66 3.28
N GLU A 315 29.11 13.93 3.56
CA GLU A 315 29.68 14.40 4.81
C GLU A 315 28.71 14.14 5.98
N ILE A 316 27.42 14.46 5.83
CA ILE A 316 26.38 14.20 6.84
C ILE A 316 26.24 12.70 7.10
N ALA A 317 26.19 11.87 6.04
CA ALA A 317 26.03 10.43 6.18
C ALA A 317 27.22 9.80 6.92
N LEU A 318 28.45 10.22 6.60
CA LEU A 318 29.68 9.79 7.28
C LEU A 318 29.65 10.10 8.76
N GLU A 319 29.41 11.35 9.11
CA GLU A 319 29.41 11.77 10.49
C GLU A 319 28.33 11.10 11.32
N THR A 320 27.14 10.87 10.71
CA THR A 320 26.06 10.12 11.34
C THR A 320 26.48 8.67 11.61
N ALA A 321 27.08 8.01 10.63
CA ALA A 321 27.56 6.64 10.77
C ALA A 321 28.69 6.52 11.79
N ASP A 322 29.65 7.44 11.76
CA ASP A 322 30.76 7.50 12.73
C ASP A 322 30.27 7.65 14.17
N GLU A 323 29.30 8.54 14.43
CA GLU A 323 28.73 8.77 15.76
C GLU A 323 27.99 7.53 16.28
N ILE A 324 27.18 6.90 15.41
CA ILE A 324 26.45 5.68 15.76
C ILE A 324 27.45 4.56 16.10
N GLN A 325 28.49 4.38 15.29
CA GLN A 325 29.50 3.34 15.51
C GLN A 325 30.35 3.57 16.78
N GLN A 326 30.71 4.82 17.09
CA GLN A 326 31.39 5.16 18.35
C GLN A 326 30.53 4.74 19.55
N THR A 327 29.22 4.96 19.48
CA THR A 327 28.29 4.55 20.52
C THR A 327 28.17 3.02 20.64
N LEU A 328 28.35 2.28 19.53
CA LEU A 328 28.33 0.82 19.50
C LEU A 328 29.68 0.18 19.84
N GLY A 329 30.78 0.96 19.99
CA GLY A 329 32.13 0.44 20.21
C GLY A 329 32.72 -0.29 19.01
N ALA A 330 32.19 -0.04 17.80
CA ALA A 330 32.63 -0.68 16.55
C ALA A 330 33.80 0.06 15.89
N LYS A 331 34.54 -0.61 14.98
CA LYS A 331 35.62 0.01 14.21
C LYS A 331 35.05 0.99 13.18
N LYS A 332 35.78 2.10 12.94
CA LYS A 332 35.39 3.12 11.93
C LYS A 332 35.11 2.51 10.56
N PRO A 333 34.06 3.00 9.85
CA PRO A 333 33.79 2.61 8.47
C PRO A 333 34.97 2.97 7.56
N GLY A 334 35.09 2.25 6.43
CA GLY A 334 36.04 2.59 5.40
C GLY A 334 35.76 3.99 4.84
N THR A 335 36.81 4.72 4.48
CA THR A 335 36.72 6.07 3.90
C THR A 335 35.84 6.03 2.64
N PRO A 336 34.68 6.71 2.60
CA PRO A 336 33.89 6.76 1.38
C PRO A 336 34.56 7.62 0.31
N LEU A 337 34.19 7.37 -0.93
CA LEU A 337 34.51 8.24 -2.03
C LEU A 337 33.89 9.62 -1.76
N VAL A 338 34.76 10.61 -1.53
CA VAL A 338 34.35 12.00 -1.42
C VAL A 338 33.73 12.41 -2.76
N ALA A 339 32.44 12.73 -2.75
CA ALA A 339 31.78 13.21 -3.94
C ALA A 339 32.42 14.53 -4.42
N THR A 340 32.82 14.60 -5.67
CA THR A 340 33.32 15.82 -6.29
C THR A 340 32.19 16.81 -6.53
N ALA A 341 32.50 18.11 -6.56
CA ALA A 341 31.50 19.12 -6.94
C ALA A 341 30.87 18.81 -8.30
N MET A 342 29.56 18.94 -8.38
CA MET A 342 28.80 18.76 -9.63
C MET A 342 29.03 19.91 -10.59
N SER A 343 29.00 19.63 -11.89
CA SER A 343 28.82 20.70 -12.88
C SER A 343 27.42 21.33 -12.72
N ARG A 344 27.21 22.49 -13.29
CA ARG A 344 25.89 23.13 -13.29
C ARG A 344 24.84 22.26 -14.01
N GLU A 345 25.24 21.61 -15.06
CA GLU A 345 24.37 20.71 -15.86
C GLU A 345 23.99 19.45 -15.04
N ASP A 346 24.94 18.89 -14.27
CA ASP A 346 24.70 17.76 -13.38
C ASP A 346 23.76 18.15 -12.24
N TYR A 347 23.93 19.35 -11.69
CA TYR A 347 23.02 19.87 -10.65
C TYR A 347 21.61 20.09 -11.24
N ASP A 348 21.48 20.66 -12.45
CA ASP A 348 20.19 20.83 -13.10
C ASP A 348 19.49 19.48 -13.34
N ALA A 349 20.24 18.42 -13.71
CA ALA A 349 19.72 17.08 -13.87
C ALA A 349 19.28 16.49 -12.50
N TYR A 350 20.08 16.68 -11.47
CA TYR A 350 19.78 16.26 -10.11
C TYR A 350 18.51 16.94 -9.56
N ASP A 351 18.35 18.25 -9.72
CA ASP A 351 17.15 18.99 -9.31
C ASP A 351 15.86 18.44 -9.97
N LYS A 352 15.95 18.12 -11.29
CA LYS A 352 14.83 17.49 -12.01
C LYS A 352 14.55 16.07 -11.52
N TYR A 353 15.58 15.31 -11.20
CA TYR A 353 15.46 13.98 -10.63
C TYR A 353 14.74 14.00 -9.28
N LEU A 354 15.15 14.88 -8.35
CA LEU A 354 14.45 15.04 -7.07
C LEU A 354 12.98 15.41 -7.25
N LYS A 355 12.67 16.26 -8.21
CA LYS A 355 11.29 16.60 -8.54
C LYS A 355 10.53 15.38 -9.12
N GLY A 356 11.21 14.55 -9.91
CA GLY A 356 10.67 13.29 -10.41
C GLY A 356 10.31 12.33 -9.26
N LEU A 357 11.20 12.14 -8.28
CA LEU A 357 10.96 11.33 -7.09
C LEU A 357 9.76 11.85 -6.29
N TYR A 358 9.67 13.15 -6.09
CA TYR A 358 8.54 13.76 -5.39
C TYR A 358 7.19 13.41 -6.04
N PHE A 359 7.09 13.49 -7.39
CA PHE A 359 5.87 13.14 -8.09
C PHE A 359 5.60 11.65 -8.15
N LEU A 360 6.63 10.81 -8.33
CA LEU A 360 6.54 9.36 -8.27
C LEU A 360 5.93 8.88 -6.95
N ASN A 361 6.37 9.50 -5.85
CA ASN A 361 5.93 9.14 -4.51
C ASN A 361 4.48 9.56 -4.18
N LYS A 362 3.82 10.37 -5.02
CA LYS A 362 2.38 10.64 -4.89
C LYS A 362 1.51 9.44 -5.24
N ARG A 363 2.04 8.48 -5.98
CA ARG A 363 1.36 7.23 -6.38
C ARG A 363 -0.01 7.45 -7.04
N THR A 364 -0.14 8.54 -7.80
CA THR A 364 -1.36 8.86 -8.56
C THR A 364 -1.07 8.85 -10.06
N PRO A 365 -2.07 8.62 -10.94
CA PRO A 365 -1.88 8.68 -12.38
C PRO A 365 -1.26 10.00 -12.86
N ALA A 366 -1.72 11.13 -12.33
CA ALA A 366 -1.16 12.45 -12.62
C ALA A 366 0.29 12.58 -12.10
N GLY A 367 0.57 12.04 -10.90
CA GLY A 367 1.92 12.02 -10.33
C GLY A 367 2.89 11.22 -11.19
N PHE A 368 2.49 10.06 -11.67
CA PHE A 368 3.33 9.25 -12.56
C PHE A 368 3.65 9.99 -13.88
N GLY A 369 2.66 10.65 -14.49
CA GLY A 369 2.89 11.47 -15.69
C GLY A 369 3.92 12.58 -15.44
N GLN A 370 3.77 13.32 -14.35
CA GLN A 370 4.71 14.38 -13.94
C GLN A 370 6.10 13.83 -13.60
N ALA A 371 6.19 12.64 -12.99
CA ALA A 371 7.46 11.98 -12.72
C ALA A 371 8.21 11.63 -14.01
N VAL A 372 7.51 11.02 -14.99
CA VAL A 372 8.07 10.72 -16.31
C VAL A 372 8.64 11.98 -16.96
N GLU A 373 7.89 13.09 -17.00
CA GLU A 373 8.35 14.35 -17.55
C GLU A 373 9.61 14.88 -16.85
N CYS A 374 9.63 14.83 -15.51
CA CYS A 374 10.77 15.31 -14.74
C CYS A 374 12.02 14.46 -14.98
N PHE A 375 11.91 13.13 -14.99
CA PHE A 375 13.04 12.24 -15.27
C PHE A 375 13.54 12.40 -16.72
N GLN A 376 12.65 12.57 -17.71
CA GLN A 376 13.05 12.88 -19.08
C GLN A 376 13.77 14.23 -19.19
N GLN A 377 13.32 15.25 -18.43
CA GLN A 377 14.03 16.53 -18.37
C GLN A 377 15.41 16.38 -17.72
N ALA A 378 15.56 15.54 -16.66
CA ALA A 378 16.86 15.23 -16.07
C ALA A 378 17.80 14.58 -17.08
N ILE A 379 17.32 13.58 -17.82
CA ILE A 379 18.06 12.88 -18.89
C ILE A 379 18.45 13.86 -20.03
N LYS A 380 17.58 14.79 -20.38
CA LYS A 380 17.89 15.82 -21.39
C LYS A 380 19.02 16.75 -20.93
N LYS A 381 19.10 17.06 -19.63
CA LYS A 381 20.17 17.86 -19.04
C LYS A 381 21.50 17.10 -18.96
N ASN A 382 21.46 15.87 -18.46
CA ASN A 382 22.61 14.97 -18.45
C ASN A 382 22.21 13.56 -18.95
N PRO A 383 22.49 13.20 -20.21
CA PRO A 383 22.19 11.88 -20.76
C PRO A 383 22.93 10.69 -20.10
N ARG A 384 23.90 10.97 -19.23
CA ARG A 384 24.64 9.97 -18.46
C ARG A 384 24.19 9.89 -17.00
N TYR A 385 23.15 10.59 -16.60
CA TYR A 385 22.65 10.60 -15.24
C TYR A 385 21.81 9.34 -14.95
N ALA A 386 22.48 8.27 -14.55
CA ALA A 386 21.90 6.94 -14.35
C ALA A 386 20.69 6.91 -13.41
N PRO A 387 20.64 7.67 -12.27
CA PRO A 387 19.48 7.65 -11.36
C PRO A 387 18.18 8.10 -12.04
N ALA A 388 18.21 9.02 -13.00
CA ALA A 388 17.00 9.43 -13.71
C ALA A 388 16.42 8.31 -14.58
N TYR A 389 17.25 7.46 -15.18
CA TYR A 389 16.79 6.27 -15.89
C TYR A 389 16.21 5.22 -14.92
N ALA A 390 16.80 5.02 -13.73
CA ALA A 390 16.27 4.14 -12.70
C ALA A 390 14.90 4.64 -12.20
N GLY A 391 14.75 5.94 -11.94
CA GLY A 391 13.48 6.58 -11.59
C GLY A 391 12.41 6.42 -12.68
N LEU A 392 12.80 6.55 -13.94
CA LEU A 392 11.93 6.35 -15.09
C LEU A 392 11.48 4.88 -15.20
N ALA A 393 12.42 3.93 -15.00
CA ALA A 393 12.14 2.50 -14.99
C ALA A 393 11.13 2.15 -13.89
N ASN A 394 11.35 2.62 -12.65
CA ASN A 394 10.44 2.42 -11.53
C ASN A 394 9.05 3.02 -11.83
N THR A 395 8.99 4.22 -12.41
CA THR A 395 7.72 4.86 -12.76
C THR A 395 6.92 4.01 -13.77
N TYR A 396 7.54 3.57 -14.87
CA TYR A 396 6.86 2.73 -15.86
C TYR A 396 6.45 1.36 -15.31
N THR A 397 7.28 0.75 -14.45
CA THR A 397 6.97 -0.51 -13.77
C THR A 397 5.70 -0.38 -12.94
N LEU A 398 5.59 0.70 -12.17
CA LEU A 398 4.41 0.98 -11.34
C LEU A 398 3.17 1.31 -12.19
N MET A 399 3.32 2.07 -13.28
CA MET A 399 2.19 2.35 -14.19
C MET A 399 1.61 1.06 -14.77
N GLY A 400 2.44 0.09 -15.12
CA GLY A 400 2.00 -1.24 -15.56
C GLY A 400 1.36 -2.05 -14.44
N GLY A 401 1.93 -2.01 -13.24
CA GLY A 401 1.42 -2.73 -12.06
C GLY A 401 0.07 -2.20 -11.55
N TYR A 402 -0.18 -0.89 -11.65
CA TYR A 402 -1.47 -0.27 -11.30
C TYR A 402 -2.54 -0.42 -12.39
N SER A 403 -2.26 -1.16 -13.46
CA SER A 403 -3.19 -1.41 -14.58
C SER A 403 -3.74 -0.11 -15.21
N LEU A 404 -2.96 0.97 -15.20
CA LEU A 404 -3.34 2.24 -15.83
C LEU A 404 -3.45 2.12 -17.37
N SER A 405 -2.79 1.10 -17.94
CA SER A 405 -2.84 0.69 -19.34
C SER A 405 -2.33 -0.74 -19.46
N PRO A 406 -2.51 -1.42 -20.61
CA PRO A 406 -1.98 -2.75 -20.82
C PRO A 406 -0.48 -2.84 -20.51
N ALA A 407 -0.04 -3.92 -19.86
CA ALA A 407 1.36 -4.13 -19.50
C ALA A 407 2.31 -4.00 -20.70
N SER A 408 1.86 -4.42 -21.89
CA SER A 408 2.60 -4.28 -23.16
C SER A 408 2.99 -2.85 -23.53
N GLN A 409 2.33 -1.83 -22.97
CA GLN A 409 2.67 -0.43 -23.22
C GLN A 409 3.85 0.04 -22.36
N TYR A 410 3.88 -0.30 -21.07
CA TYR A 410 4.85 0.27 -20.14
C TYR A 410 6.01 -0.65 -19.80
N MET A 411 5.82 -1.98 -19.80
CA MET A 411 6.87 -2.91 -19.40
C MET A 411 8.10 -2.89 -20.33
N PRO A 412 7.95 -2.78 -21.67
CA PRO A 412 9.12 -2.58 -22.57
C PRO A 412 9.86 -1.27 -22.30
N LEU A 413 9.14 -0.18 -21.97
CA LEU A 413 9.76 1.10 -21.62
C LEU A 413 10.50 1.02 -20.28
N ALA A 414 9.90 0.36 -19.28
CA ALA A 414 10.54 0.13 -18.00
C ALA A 414 11.85 -0.67 -18.15
N ARG A 415 11.82 -1.74 -18.95
CA ARG A 415 13.00 -2.54 -19.25
C ARG A 415 14.11 -1.71 -19.93
N ALA A 416 13.77 -0.98 -20.98
CA ALA A 416 14.75 -0.15 -21.69
C ALA A 416 15.40 0.87 -20.76
N ALA A 417 14.61 1.52 -19.91
CA ALA A 417 15.10 2.47 -18.93
C ALA A 417 15.99 1.81 -17.87
N ALA A 418 15.59 0.64 -17.31
CA ALA A 418 16.37 -0.09 -16.32
C ALA A 418 17.72 -0.56 -16.89
N LEU A 419 17.72 -1.16 -18.08
CA LEU A 419 18.97 -1.58 -18.77
C LEU A 419 19.87 -0.38 -19.03
N ARG A 420 19.32 0.75 -19.47
CA ARG A 420 20.13 1.96 -19.70
C ARG A 420 20.71 2.51 -18.39
N ALA A 421 19.96 2.47 -17.28
CA ALA A 421 20.48 2.84 -15.97
C ALA A 421 21.68 1.96 -15.59
N LEU A 422 21.55 0.63 -15.76
CA LEU A 422 22.60 -0.34 -15.42
C LEU A 422 23.82 -0.28 -16.35
N GLU A 423 23.64 0.05 -17.64
CA GLU A 423 24.78 0.34 -18.53
C GLU A 423 25.61 1.55 -18.05
N LEU A 424 24.96 2.54 -17.45
CA LEU A 424 25.62 3.75 -16.96
C LEU A 424 26.20 3.56 -15.56
N ASN A 425 25.51 2.81 -14.70
CA ASN A 425 25.92 2.47 -13.36
C ASN A 425 25.26 1.14 -12.92
N ASP A 426 26.03 0.06 -12.88
CA ASP A 426 25.60 -1.29 -12.52
C ASP A 426 25.41 -1.51 -10.99
N ARG A 427 25.57 -0.44 -10.20
CA ARG A 427 25.44 -0.46 -8.74
C ARG A 427 24.18 0.24 -8.24
N LEU A 428 23.14 0.39 -9.05
CA LEU A 428 21.85 0.99 -8.69
C LEU A 428 20.84 -0.08 -8.28
N PRO A 429 20.55 -0.26 -6.97
CA PRO A 429 19.59 -1.26 -6.51
C PRO A 429 18.18 -1.02 -7.06
N GLU A 430 17.78 0.23 -7.27
CA GLU A 430 16.48 0.62 -7.83
C GLU A 430 16.32 0.12 -9.28
N ALA A 431 17.40 0.19 -10.06
CA ALA A 431 17.38 -0.28 -11.45
C ALA A 431 17.31 -1.80 -11.54
N HIS A 432 18.08 -2.53 -10.71
CA HIS A 432 18.00 -3.98 -10.59
C HIS A 432 16.61 -4.43 -10.13
N THR A 433 16.03 -3.77 -9.12
CA THR A 433 14.70 -4.08 -8.61
C THR A 433 13.61 -3.87 -9.66
N SER A 434 13.69 -2.77 -10.41
CA SER A 434 12.74 -2.49 -11.51
C SER A 434 12.89 -3.49 -12.65
N LEU A 435 14.13 -3.86 -13.02
CA LEU A 435 14.39 -4.88 -14.05
C LEU A 435 13.84 -6.24 -13.61
N ALA A 436 14.09 -6.64 -12.37
CA ALA A 436 13.60 -7.90 -11.80
C ALA A 436 12.08 -8.01 -11.92
N LEU A 437 11.35 -6.94 -11.55
CA LEU A 437 9.89 -6.94 -11.62
C LEU A 437 9.35 -7.00 -13.06
N VAL A 438 9.99 -6.30 -13.99
CA VAL A 438 9.63 -6.38 -15.42
C VAL A 438 9.85 -7.79 -15.97
N VAL A 439 11.01 -8.37 -15.71
CA VAL A 439 11.39 -9.71 -16.18
C VAL A 439 10.46 -10.78 -15.58
N GLN A 440 10.07 -10.63 -14.30
CA GLN A 440 9.11 -11.50 -13.66
C GLN A 440 7.70 -11.39 -14.26
N ASN A 441 7.16 -10.17 -14.32
CA ASN A 441 5.74 -9.97 -14.61
C ASN A 441 5.41 -9.99 -16.10
N TYR A 442 6.37 -9.63 -16.94
CA TYR A 442 6.16 -9.51 -18.39
C TYR A 442 6.81 -10.63 -19.18
N ASP A 443 8.06 -11.01 -18.82
CA ASP A 443 8.78 -12.09 -19.52
C ASP A 443 8.56 -13.47 -18.90
N LEU A 444 8.11 -13.51 -17.64
CA LEU A 444 7.97 -14.73 -16.83
C LEU A 444 9.30 -15.49 -16.68
N ASP A 445 10.45 -14.77 -16.75
CA ASP A 445 11.78 -15.33 -16.50
C ASP A 445 12.13 -15.23 -15.01
N TRP A 446 11.72 -16.24 -14.28
CA TRP A 446 11.88 -16.32 -12.83
C TRP A 446 13.33 -16.38 -12.37
N GLN A 447 14.22 -16.97 -13.16
CA GLN A 447 15.63 -17.10 -12.78
C GLN A 447 16.37 -15.78 -12.87
N THR A 448 16.18 -15.06 -13.98
CA THR A 448 16.76 -13.72 -14.14
C THR A 448 16.18 -12.76 -13.11
N ALA A 449 14.86 -12.80 -12.87
CA ALA A 449 14.23 -11.97 -11.86
C ALA A 449 14.81 -12.19 -10.45
N GLU A 450 14.97 -13.46 -10.03
CA GLU A 450 15.58 -13.80 -8.73
C GLU A 450 17.02 -13.29 -8.61
N LYS A 451 17.81 -13.41 -9.68
CA LYS A 451 19.18 -12.90 -9.72
C LYS A 451 19.22 -11.37 -9.52
N GLU A 452 18.36 -10.65 -10.23
CA GLU A 452 18.32 -9.19 -10.16
C GLU A 452 17.80 -8.70 -8.79
N PHE A 453 16.80 -9.36 -8.17
CA PHE A 453 16.36 -9.05 -6.80
C PHE A 453 17.49 -9.26 -5.79
N LYS A 454 18.18 -10.40 -5.86
CA LYS A 454 19.33 -10.68 -4.96
C LYS A 454 20.43 -9.65 -5.14
N ARG A 455 20.71 -9.26 -6.40
CA ARG A 455 21.70 -8.23 -6.68
C ARG A 455 21.32 -6.88 -6.09
N ALA A 456 20.05 -6.49 -6.17
CA ALA A 456 19.57 -5.25 -5.55
C ALA A 456 19.77 -5.27 -4.02
N ILE A 457 19.44 -6.39 -3.36
CA ILE A 457 19.60 -6.56 -1.91
C ILE A 457 21.09 -6.58 -1.51
N GLU A 458 21.96 -7.23 -2.29
CA GLU A 458 23.41 -7.19 -2.09
C GLU A 458 23.98 -5.77 -2.16
N LEU A 459 23.48 -4.97 -3.12
CA LEU A 459 23.92 -3.58 -3.31
C LEU A 459 23.41 -2.66 -2.20
N ASN A 460 22.18 -2.84 -1.75
CA ASN A 460 21.60 -2.10 -0.63
C ASN A 460 20.66 -2.97 0.21
N PRO A 461 21.18 -3.59 1.30
CA PRO A 461 20.36 -4.39 2.22
C PRO A 461 19.32 -3.58 3.02
N ASN A 462 19.31 -2.25 2.91
CA ASN A 462 18.33 -1.36 3.51
C ASN A 462 17.23 -0.91 2.51
N TYR A 463 17.25 -1.41 1.28
CA TYR A 463 16.24 -1.05 0.29
C TYR A 463 14.98 -1.91 0.44
N SER A 464 14.03 -1.42 1.26
CA SER A 464 12.79 -2.13 1.63
C SER A 464 12.00 -2.64 0.41
N THR A 465 11.97 -1.88 -0.69
CA THR A 465 11.26 -2.26 -1.93
C THR A 465 11.85 -3.52 -2.58
N ALA A 466 13.18 -3.71 -2.52
CA ALA A 466 13.80 -4.93 -3.05
C ALA A 466 13.39 -6.17 -2.25
N HIS A 467 13.41 -6.09 -0.91
CA HIS A 467 12.93 -7.15 -0.03
C HIS A 467 11.44 -7.43 -0.25
N HIS A 468 10.63 -6.38 -0.35
CA HIS A 468 9.18 -6.47 -0.59
C HIS A 468 8.86 -7.25 -1.87
N TRP A 469 9.40 -6.81 -3.01
CA TRP A 469 9.10 -7.45 -4.29
C TRP A 469 9.77 -8.80 -4.46
N TYR A 470 10.91 -9.02 -3.79
CA TYR A 470 11.52 -10.35 -3.73
C TYR A 470 10.69 -11.32 -2.88
N ALA A 471 10.05 -10.84 -1.81
CA ALA A 471 9.11 -11.64 -1.04
C ALA A 471 7.90 -12.10 -1.90
N GLU A 472 7.34 -11.21 -2.71
CA GLU A 472 6.27 -11.57 -3.67
C GLU A 472 6.76 -12.61 -4.69
N HIS A 473 7.97 -12.39 -5.26
CA HIS A 473 8.59 -13.34 -6.19
C HIS A 473 8.69 -14.76 -5.60
N LEU A 474 9.20 -14.85 -4.39
CA LEU A 474 9.32 -16.12 -3.67
C LEU A 474 7.95 -16.75 -3.38
N GLY A 475 6.99 -15.92 -2.98
CA GLY A 475 5.61 -16.29 -2.72
C GLY A 475 4.92 -16.89 -3.96
N TYR A 476 5.04 -16.25 -5.12
CA TYR A 476 4.47 -16.73 -6.38
C TYR A 476 5.07 -18.07 -6.83
N ARG A 477 6.30 -18.37 -6.45
CA ARG A 477 6.94 -19.66 -6.65
C ARG A 477 6.60 -20.71 -5.58
N GLY A 478 5.83 -20.35 -4.54
CA GLY A 478 5.45 -21.22 -3.43
C GLY A 478 6.55 -21.41 -2.39
N ARG A 479 7.61 -20.57 -2.40
CA ARG A 479 8.73 -20.61 -1.44
C ARG A 479 8.40 -19.76 -0.20
N PHE A 480 7.33 -20.09 0.50
CA PHE A 480 6.72 -19.25 1.53
C PHE A 480 7.63 -18.97 2.73
N GLU A 481 8.45 -19.93 3.18
CA GLU A 481 9.38 -19.70 4.30
C GLU A 481 10.40 -18.59 3.97
N GLU A 482 10.90 -18.56 2.74
CA GLU A 482 11.82 -17.53 2.26
C GLU A 482 11.08 -16.22 2.02
N ALA A 483 9.88 -16.28 1.44
CA ALA A 483 9.04 -15.13 1.21
C ALA A 483 8.72 -14.38 2.51
N PHE A 484 8.38 -15.09 3.59
CA PHE A 484 8.12 -14.46 4.89
C PHE A 484 9.37 -13.84 5.50
N ARG A 485 10.56 -14.43 5.33
CA ARG A 485 11.82 -13.82 5.79
C ARG A 485 12.09 -12.48 5.11
N GLU A 486 11.93 -12.41 3.80
CA GLU A 486 12.09 -11.16 3.05
C GLU A 486 10.99 -10.14 3.39
N SER A 487 9.75 -10.60 3.54
CA SER A 487 8.64 -9.77 4.00
C SER A 487 8.84 -9.21 5.41
N ASP A 488 9.40 -9.99 6.34
CA ASP A 488 9.74 -9.53 7.69
C ASP A 488 10.80 -8.43 7.65
N GLU A 489 11.79 -8.56 6.75
CA GLU A 489 12.81 -7.53 6.56
C GLU A 489 12.21 -6.27 5.92
N ALA A 490 11.34 -6.41 4.92
CA ALA A 490 10.65 -5.27 4.33
C ALA A 490 9.82 -4.50 5.36
N VAL A 491 9.05 -5.19 6.21
CA VAL A 491 8.26 -4.59 7.31
C VAL A 491 9.18 -3.92 8.34
N ARG A 492 10.32 -4.52 8.67
CA ARG A 492 11.28 -3.93 9.62
C ARG A 492 11.88 -2.62 9.10
N LEU A 493 12.12 -2.54 7.79
CA LEU A 493 12.65 -1.35 7.13
C LEU A 493 11.59 -0.29 6.80
N ASP A 494 10.31 -0.69 6.67
CA ASP A 494 9.20 0.21 6.33
C ASP A 494 7.92 -0.17 7.09
N PRO A 495 7.93 0.01 8.44
CA PRO A 495 6.89 -0.54 9.32
C PRO A 495 5.49 0.07 9.14
N LEU A 496 5.38 1.29 8.61
CA LEU A 496 4.09 1.96 8.38
C LEU A 496 3.62 1.86 6.92
N SER A 497 4.28 1.04 6.11
CA SER A 497 3.91 0.84 4.71
C SER A 497 2.70 -0.08 4.58
N LEU A 498 1.54 0.49 4.28
CA LEU A 498 0.31 -0.27 4.08
C LEU A 498 0.39 -1.24 2.89
N ILE A 499 1.19 -0.90 1.86
CA ILE A 499 1.36 -1.79 0.69
C ILE A 499 2.15 -3.05 1.06
N ILE A 500 3.25 -2.92 1.82
CA ILE A 500 4.03 -4.06 2.31
C ILE A 500 3.18 -4.92 3.24
N ALA A 501 2.39 -4.29 4.12
CA ALA A 501 1.47 -4.99 5.01
C ALA A 501 0.39 -5.76 4.23
N ALA A 502 -0.17 -5.18 3.16
CA ALA A 502 -1.18 -5.82 2.33
C ALA A 502 -0.60 -7.00 1.54
N ASP A 503 0.59 -6.85 0.96
CA ASP A 503 1.23 -7.93 0.21
C ASP A 503 1.68 -9.07 1.13
N ARG A 504 2.05 -8.76 2.39
CA ARG A 504 2.20 -9.79 3.44
C ARG A 504 0.88 -10.54 3.69
N GLY A 505 -0.26 -9.84 3.73
CA GLY A 505 -1.60 -10.43 3.80
C GLY A 505 -1.87 -11.38 2.62
N MET A 506 -1.46 -10.99 1.40
CA MET A 506 -1.56 -11.85 0.21
C MET A 506 -0.64 -13.07 0.30
N LEU A 507 0.58 -12.95 0.82
CA LEU A 507 1.46 -14.11 1.05
C LEU A 507 0.82 -15.12 2.01
N LEU A 508 0.17 -14.65 3.09
CA LEU A 508 -0.58 -15.51 4.01
C LEU A 508 -1.76 -16.20 3.30
N TYR A 509 -2.49 -15.47 2.47
CA TYR A 509 -3.57 -16.00 1.64
C TYR A 509 -3.09 -17.09 0.68
N TYR A 510 -2.00 -16.85 -0.05
CA TYR A 510 -1.41 -17.85 -0.95
C TYR A 510 -0.86 -19.08 -0.20
N ALA A 511 -0.35 -18.88 1.01
CA ALA A 511 0.08 -19.96 1.89
C ALA A 511 -1.09 -20.72 2.56
N ARG A 512 -2.36 -20.33 2.30
CA ARG A 512 -3.58 -20.88 2.92
C ARG A 512 -3.70 -20.62 4.43
N ASP A 513 -2.93 -19.67 4.97
CA ASP A 513 -3.06 -19.20 6.37
C ASP A 513 -4.11 -18.09 6.44
N TYR A 514 -5.35 -18.47 6.21
CA TYR A 514 -6.46 -17.53 6.06
C TYR A 514 -6.77 -16.76 7.34
N ASP A 515 -6.58 -17.37 8.52
CA ASP A 515 -6.86 -16.69 9.78
C ASP A 515 -5.92 -15.50 9.99
N ARG A 516 -4.61 -15.73 9.83
CA ARG A 516 -3.63 -14.64 9.91
C ARG A 516 -3.75 -13.64 8.77
N ALA A 517 -4.18 -14.06 7.58
CA ALA A 517 -4.47 -13.15 6.48
C ALA A 517 -5.61 -12.17 6.83
N VAL A 518 -6.71 -12.67 7.43
CA VAL A 518 -7.82 -11.81 7.88
C VAL A 518 -7.35 -10.81 8.94
N GLU A 519 -6.56 -11.26 9.94
CA GLU A 519 -6.01 -10.37 10.97
C GLU A 519 -5.15 -9.26 10.34
N GLN A 520 -4.27 -9.63 9.40
CA GLN A 520 -3.38 -8.69 8.72
C GLN A 520 -4.17 -7.63 7.93
N PHE A 521 -5.17 -8.03 7.14
CA PHE A 521 -5.98 -7.09 6.38
C PHE A 521 -6.87 -6.20 7.27
N ARG A 522 -7.39 -6.72 8.38
CA ARG A 522 -8.14 -5.90 9.33
C ARG A 522 -7.29 -4.80 9.95
N LEU A 523 -6.06 -5.10 10.35
CA LEU A 523 -5.13 -4.08 10.85
C LEU A 523 -4.88 -2.97 9.82
N ILE A 524 -4.76 -3.31 8.54
CA ILE A 524 -4.59 -2.33 7.47
C ILE A 524 -5.83 -1.44 7.35
N LEU A 525 -7.03 -2.04 7.37
CA LEU A 525 -8.30 -1.31 7.26
C LEU A 525 -8.64 -0.52 8.52
N GLU A 526 -8.07 -0.86 9.68
CA GLU A 526 -8.11 -0.02 10.88
C GLU A 526 -7.23 1.23 10.75
N MET A 527 -6.08 1.12 10.08
CA MET A 527 -5.18 2.25 9.82
C MET A 527 -5.71 3.17 8.71
N ASP A 528 -6.14 2.59 7.59
CA ASP A 528 -6.73 3.29 6.45
C ASP A 528 -7.85 2.45 5.83
N PRO A 529 -9.11 2.75 6.21
CA PRO A 529 -10.27 2.00 5.70
C PRO A 529 -10.54 2.16 4.21
N ASP A 530 -9.93 3.14 3.56
CA ASP A 530 -10.09 3.41 2.14
C ASP A 530 -8.90 2.87 1.32
N PHE A 531 -7.94 2.19 1.98
CA PHE A 531 -6.76 1.65 1.31
C PHE A 531 -7.13 0.51 0.35
N PRO A 532 -6.89 0.67 -0.98
CA PRO A 532 -7.42 -0.25 -2.00
C PRO A 532 -7.05 -1.72 -1.78
N ARG A 533 -5.77 -1.98 -1.45
CA ARG A 533 -5.29 -3.36 -1.25
C ARG A 533 -5.70 -3.97 0.09
N GLY A 534 -6.18 -3.19 1.04
CA GLY A 534 -6.83 -3.68 2.26
C GLY A 534 -8.08 -4.50 1.95
N HIS A 535 -8.80 -4.10 0.90
CA HIS A 535 -10.02 -4.76 0.43
C HIS A 535 -9.77 -6.09 -0.32
N MET A 536 -8.51 -6.54 -0.47
CA MET A 536 -8.22 -7.92 -0.85
C MET A 536 -8.67 -8.94 0.21
N ILE A 537 -9.06 -8.50 1.41
CA ILE A 537 -9.67 -9.33 2.44
C ILE A 537 -10.89 -10.11 1.92
N GLN A 538 -11.61 -9.57 0.93
CA GLN A 538 -12.74 -10.24 0.28
C GLN A 538 -12.37 -11.61 -0.32
N LEU A 539 -11.14 -11.75 -0.84
CA LEU A 539 -10.64 -13.02 -1.36
C LEU A 539 -10.49 -14.05 -0.23
N VAL A 540 -9.97 -13.59 0.91
CA VAL A 540 -9.79 -14.43 2.09
C VAL A 540 -11.13 -14.86 2.68
N TYR A 541 -12.10 -13.95 2.75
CA TYR A 541 -13.46 -14.26 3.19
C TYR A 541 -14.14 -15.28 2.26
N ALA A 542 -13.96 -15.16 0.94
CA ALA A 542 -14.50 -16.12 -0.02
C ALA A 542 -13.95 -17.54 0.20
N GLU A 543 -12.64 -17.69 0.43
CA GLU A 543 -12.01 -18.99 0.71
C GLU A 543 -12.42 -19.58 2.06
N LYS A 544 -12.70 -18.73 3.06
CA LYS A 544 -13.27 -19.13 4.36
C LYS A 544 -14.78 -19.40 4.29
N ARG A 545 -15.42 -19.26 3.14
CA ARG A 545 -16.88 -19.34 2.93
C ARG A 545 -17.69 -18.34 3.74
N MET A 546 -17.07 -17.22 4.11
CA MET A 546 -17.70 -16.07 4.74
C MET A 546 -18.27 -15.14 3.65
N TYR A 547 -19.21 -15.67 2.87
CA TYR A 547 -19.73 -15.01 1.68
C TYR A 547 -20.45 -13.68 1.98
N PRO A 548 -21.23 -13.55 3.06
CA PRO A 548 -21.82 -12.25 3.39
C PRO A 548 -20.79 -11.16 3.64
N GLU A 549 -19.68 -11.46 4.34
CA GLU A 549 -18.58 -10.53 4.61
C GLU A 549 -17.81 -10.21 3.32
N ALA A 550 -17.58 -11.20 2.46
CA ALA A 550 -16.94 -10.99 1.17
C ALA A 550 -17.77 -10.03 0.29
N LEU A 551 -19.08 -10.24 0.18
CA LEU A 551 -19.98 -9.39 -0.58
C LEU A 551 -20.07 -7.98 0.00
N ALA A 552 -20.11 -7.84 1.32
CA ALA A 552 -20.12 -6.55 1.99
C ALA A 552 -18.86 -5.73 1.66
N ASP A 553 -17.68 -6.37 1.66
CA ASP A 553 -16.43 -5.72 1.32
C ASP A 553 -16.33 -5.38 -0.19
N ILE A 554 -16.85 -6.25 -1.07
CA ILE A 554 -16.98 -5.96 -2.51
C ILE A 554 -17.81 -4.68 -2.75
N GLU A 555 -18.90 -4.49 -2.01
CA GLU A 555 -19.72 -3.28 -2.12
C GLU A 555 -19.01 -2.03 -1.54
N ILE A 556 -18.11 -2.19 -0.56
CA ILE A 556 -17.22 -1.10 -0.13
C ILE A 556 -16.26 -0.75 -1.26
N SER A 557 -15.60 -1.74 -1.85
CA SER A 557 -14.69 -1.56 -2.98
C SER A 557 -15.38 -0.84 -4.16
N LYS A 558 -16.63 -1.18 -4.46
CA LYS A 558 -17.44 -0.48 -5.47
C LYS A 558 -17.60 1.00 -5.18
N ARG A 559 -17.89 1.38 -3.93
CA ARG A 559 -18.06 2.79 -3.53
C ARG A 559 -16.75 3.58 -3.67
N LEU A 560 -15.61 2.93 -3.41
CA LEU A 560 -14.30 3.58 -3.45
C LEU A 560 -13.70 3.66 -4.86
N PHE A 561 -13.91 2.63 -5.68
CA PHE A 561 -13.19 2.46 -6.95
C PHE A 561 -14.10 2.30 -8.16
N GLY A 562 -15.41 2.25 -7.96
CA GLY A 562 -16.40 2.08 -9.03
C GLY A 562 -16.62 0.63 -9.46
N GLU A 563 -17.49 0.47 -10.46
CA GLU A 563 -17.86 -0.84 -11.03
C GLU A 563 -16.88 -1.23 -12.16
N GLY A 564 -15.66 -1.58 -11.81
CA GLY A 564 -14.68 -2.05 -12.79
C GLY A 564 -14.76 -3.57 -13.06
N PRO A 565 -13.94 -4.09 -14.00
CA PRO A 565 -13.94 -5.52 -14.34
C PRO A 565 -13.70 -6.45 -13.14
N TRP A 566 -12.81 -6.06 -12.23
CA TRP A 566 -12.51 -6.84 -11.02
C TRP A 566 -13.66 -6.86 -10.01
N TYR A 567 -14.49 -5.80 -9.95
CA TYR A 567 -15.71 -5.79 -9.13
C TYR A 567 -16.69 -6.88 -9.60
N TRP A 568 -16.98 -6.93 -10.91
CA TRP A 568 -17.90 -7.92 -11.47
C TRP A 568 -17.32 -9.35 -11.41
N SER A 569 -16.01 -9.48 -11.62
CA SER A 569 -15.31 -10.77 -11.47
C SER A 569 -15.42 -11.29 -10.03
N ALA A 570 -15.18 -10.44 -9.03
CA ALA A 570 -15.28 -10.82 -7.62
C ALA A 570 -16.72 -11.22 -7.23
N LYS A 571 -17.71 -10.48 -7.71
CA LYS A 571 -19.13 -10.85 -7.48
C LYS A 571 -19.49 -12.19 -8.11
N ALA A 572 -19.12 -12.41 -9.38
CA ALA A 572 -19.37 -13.68 -10.07
C ALA A 572 -18.72 -14.84 -9.32
N ARG A 573 -17.47 -14.67 -8.86
CA ARG A 573 -16.76 -15.64 -8.04
C ARG A 573 -17.49 -15.97 -6.75
N VAL A 574 -17.82 -14.95 -5.95
CA VAL A 574 -18.41 -15.16 -4.62
C VAL A 574 -19.82 -15.73 -4.71
N PHE A 575 -20.66 -15.23 -5.62
CA PHE A 575 -21.98 -15.78 -5.85
C PHE A 575 -21.93 -17.23 -6.40
N GLY A 576 -20.99 -17.51 -7.33
CA GLY A 576 -20.79 -18.86 -7.84
C GLY A 576 -20.38 -19.85 -6.73
N GLN A 577 -19.38 -19.49 -5.91
CA GLN A 577 -18.91 -20.30 -4.78
C GLN A 577 -19.99 -20.48 -3.69
N SER A 578 -20.91 -19.51 -3.53
CA SER A 578 -22.03 -19.61 -2.58
C SER A 578 -23.26 -20.36 -3.10
N GLY A 579 -23.26 -20.74 -4.39
CA GLY A 579 -24.38 -21.44 -5.04
C GLY A 579 -25.51 -20.53 -5.52
N ASN A 580 -25.30 -19.20 -5.53
CA ASN A 580 -26.26 -18.21 -6.04
C ASN A 580 -26.07 -18.02 -7.56
N GLU A 581 -26.48 -19.02 -8.34
CA GLU A 581 -26.23 -19.07 -9.79
C GLU A 581 -26.83 -17.88 -10.57
N ALA A 582 -27.98 -17.36 -10.16
CA ALA A 582 -28.66 -16.27 -10.85
C ALA A 582 -27.85 -14.98 -10.77
N GLU A 583 -27.42 -14.60 -9.58
CA GLU A 583 -26.60 -13.41 -9.32
C GLU A 583 -25.19 -13.56 -9.90
N ALA A 584 -24.62 -14.78 -9.87
CA ALA A 584 -23.34 -15.07 -10.49
C ALA A 584 -23.39 -14.88 -12.01
N ARG A 585 -24.45 -15.36 -12.66
CA ARG A 585 -24.67 -15.19 -14.09
C ARG A 585 -24.85 -13.72 -14.46
N GLN A 586 -25.66 -12.96 -13.70
CA GLN A 586 -25.84 -11.54 -13.93
C GLN A 586 -24.51 -10.79 -13.84
N ALA A 587 -23.68 -11.09 -12.84
CA ALA A 587 -22.38 -10.47 -12.68
C ALA A 587 -21.42 -10.80 -13.83
N LEU A 588 -21.44 -12.05 -14.32
CA LEU A 588 -20.68 -12.47 -15.49
C LEU A 588 -21.16 -11.76 -16.77
N GLU A 589 -22.47 -11.60 -16.98
CA GLU A 589 -23.05 -10.90 -18.14
C GLU A 589 -22.59 -9.43 -18.19
N GLU A 590 -22.55 -8.73 -17.05
CA GLU A 590 -22.03 -7.35 -17.00
C GLU A 590 -20.51 -7.31 -17.31
N LEU A 591 -19.73 -8.26 -16.80
CA LEU A 591 -18.30 -8.36 -17.12
C LEU A 591 -18.07 -8.62 -18.62
N GLU A 592 -18.83 -9.53 -19.23
CA GLU A 592 -18.75 -9.83 -20.66
C GLU A 592 -19.19 -8.64 -21.52
N LYS A 593 -20.21 -7.90 -21.08
CA LYS A 593 -20.68 -6.66 -21.73
C LYS A 593 -19.57 -5.61 -21.72
N MET A 594 -18.88 -5.42 -20.58
CA MET A 594 -17.71 -4.54 -20.51
C MET A 594 -16.62 -4.98 -21.48
N ASN A 595 -16.31 -6.27 -21.53
CA ASN A 595 -15.31 -6.85 -22.43
C ASN A 595 -15.64 -6.65 -23.93
N LYS A 596 -16.94 -6.62 -24.30
CA LYS A 596 -17.38 -6.32 -25.67
C LYS A 596 -17.22 -4.83 -26.04
N GLN A 597 -17.32 -3.94 -25.05
CA GLN A 597 -17.15 -2.50 -25.25
C GLN A 597 -15.68 -2.10 -25.26
N HIS A 598 -14.93 -2.61 -24.29
CA HIS A 598 -13.50 -2.38 -24.13
C HIS A 598 -12.86 -3.67 -23.61
N PRO A 599 -11.82 -4.20 -24.26
CA PRO A 599 -11.13 -5.40 -23.79
C PRO A 599 -10.72 -5.27 -22.33
N VAL A 600 -11.16 -6.24 -21.50
CA VAL A 600 -10.77 -6.33 -20.09
C VAL A 600 -9.66 -7.35 -19.92
N ASP A 601 -8.96 -7.33 -18.78
CA ASP A 601 -7.96 -8.33 -18.44
C ASP A 601 -8.59 -9.74 -18.49
N PRO A 602 -8.08 -10.67 -19.32
CA PRO A 602 -8.63 -12.03 -19.42
C PRO A 602 -8.60 -12.80 -18.10
N GLY A 603 -7.69 -12.45 -17.18
CA GLY A 603 -7.63 -13.02 -15.83
C GLY A 603 -8.92 -12.77 -15.04
N ALA A 604 -9.56 -11.60 -15.20
CA ALA A 604 -10.81 -11.28 -14.54
C ALA A 604 -11.96 -12.21 -15.01
N LEU A 605 -12.02 -12.50 -16.33
CA LEU A 605 -12.98 -13.45 -16.89
C LEU A 605 -12.67 -14.89 -16.45
N ALA A 606 -11.40 -15.27 -16.40
CA ALA A 606 -10.99 -16.59 -15.90
C ALA A 606 -11.47 -16.80 -14.45
N TRP A 607 -11.28 -15.82 -13.58
CA TRP A 607 -11.71 -15.91 -12.17
C TRP A 607 -13.23 -15.99 -12.03
N ALA A 608 -13.99 -15.21 -12.81
CA ALA A 608 -15.44 -15.28 -12.81
C ALA A 608 -15.94 -16.68 -13.19
N HIS A 609 -15.46 -17.23 -14.32
CA HIS A 609 -15.85 -18.57 -14.77
C HIS A 609 -15.44 -19.67 -13.79
N LEU A 610 -14.21 -19.65 -13.28
CA LEU A 610 -13.74 -20.65 -12.31
C LEU A 610 -14.51 -20.57 -10.99
N GLY A 611 -14.84 -19.36 -10.52
CA GLY A 611 -15.68 -19.20 -9.33
C GLY A 611 -17.08 -19.77 -9.47
N MET A 612 -17.62 -19.80 -10.69
CA MET A 612 -18.90 -20.42 -11.04
C MET A 612 -18.78 -21.93 -11.36
N GLY A 613 -17.59 -22.53 -11.31
CA GLY A 613 -17.33 -23.91 -11.66
C GLY A 613 -17.24 -24.21 -13.16
N HIS A 614 -17.21 -23.19 -14.01
CA HIS A 614 -17.07 -23.32 -15.47
C HIS A 614 -15.60 -23.54 -15.85
N GLN A 615 -15.07 -24.72 -15.56
CA GLN A 615 -13.63 -25.03 -15.65
C GLN A 615 -13.06 -24.88 -17.06
N GLU A 616 -13.75 -25.35 -18.09
CA GLU A 616 -13.28 -25.27 -19.47
C GLU A 616 -13.17 -23.82 -19.97
N GLU A 617 -14.19 -23.00 -19.68
CA GLU A 617 -14.19 -21.60 -20.01
C GLU A 617 -13.08 -20.84 -19.25
N GLY A 618 -12.94 -21.13 -17.96
CA GLY A 618 -11.88 -20.56 -17.13
C GLY A 618 -10.50 -20.86 -17.71
N LEU A 619 -10.23 -22.09 -18.11
CA LEU A 619 -8.97 -22.48 -18.75
C LEU A 619 -8.76 -21.77 -20.10
N ARG A 620 -9.81 -21.61 -20.91
CA ARG A 620 -9.71 -20.86 -22.19
C ARG A 620 -9.35 -19.39 -21.95
N TRP A 621 -9.91 -18.78 -20.91
CA TRP A 621 -9.56 -17.40 -20.55
C TRP A 621 -8.15 -17.28 -19.97
N LEU A 622 -7.64 -18.31 -19.26
CA LEU A 622 -6.24 -18.33 -18.80
C LEU A 622 -5.26 -18.43 -19.99
N GLU A 623 -5.59 -19.18 -21.05
CA GLU A 623 -4.77 -19.18 -22.28
C GLU A 623 -4.69 -17.78 -22.90
N LYS A 624 -5.82 -17.07 -23.00
CA LYS A 624 -5.83 -15.69 -23.48
C LYS A 624 -5.06 -14.73 -22.54
N ALA A 625 -5.14 -14.97 -21.21
CA ALA A 625 -4.38 -14.21 -20.24
C ALA A 625 -2.86 -14.35 -20.46
N HIS A 626 -2.41 -15.57 -20.81
CA HIS A 626 -1.02 -15.79 -21.17
C HIS A 626 -0.63 -15.08 -22.48
N GLU A 627 -1.45 -15.15 -23.53
CA GLU A 627 -1.22 -14.45 -24.80
C GLU A 627 -1.15 -12.93 -24.65
N GLN A 628 -1.86 -12.37 -23.68
CA GLN A 628 -1.95 -10.91 -23.44
C GLN A 628 -1.05 -10.42 -22.29
N HIS A 629 -0.15 -11.27 -21.78
CA HIS A 629 0.76 -10.92 -20.67
C HIS A 629 0.00 -10.40 -19.43
N SER A 630 -1.14 -11.04 -19.09
CA SER A 630 -1.89 -10.68 -17.88
C SER A 630 -1.09 -11.02 -16.62
N ASN A 631 -1.19 -10.16 -15.61
CA ASN A 631 -0.60 -10.41 -14.29
C ASN A 631 -1.16 -11.68 -13.60
N ALA A 632 -2.31 -12.21 -14.04
CA ALA A 632 -2.84 -13.49 -13.55
C ALA A 632 -1.85 -14.65 -13.74
N MET A 633 -0.91 -14.54 -14.69
CA MET A 633 0.11 -15.55 -14.94
C MET A 633 1.14 -15.68 -13.83
N THR A 634 1.42 -14.60 -13.10
CA THR A 634 2.42 -14.61 -12.03
C THR A 634 1.97 -15.41 -10.81
N ILE A 635 0.67 -15.45 -10.54
CA ILE A 635 0.06 -16.12 -9.38
C ILE A 635 -0.50 -17.51 -9.70
N LEU A 636 -0.29 -18.00 -10.92
CA LEU A 636 -0.91 -19.23 -11.41
C LEU A 636 -0.63 -20.45 -10.51
N LYS A 637 0.57 -20.53 -9.92
CA LYS A 637 0.96 -21.64 -9.04
C LYS A 637 0.28 -21.60 -7.68
N VAL A 638 -0.09 -20.43 -7.16
CA VAL A 638 -0.43 -20.25 -5.74
C VAL A 638 -1.86 -19.78 -5.48
N GLU A 639 -2.52 -19.14 -6.44
CA GLU A 639 -3.87 -18.61 -6.27
C GLU A 639 -4.91 -19.73 -6.04
N PRO A 640 -5.70 -19.67 -4.93
CA PRO A 640 -6.68 -20.68 -4.55
C PRO A 640 -7.77 -20.97 -5.58
N ILE A 641 -8.22 -19.94 -6.33
CA ILE A 641 -9.27 -20.11 -7.33
C ILE A 641 -8.92 -21.16 -8.40
N TYR A 642 -7.63 -21.45 -8.59
CA TYR A 642 -7.15 -22.44 -9.56
C TYR A 642 -7.09 -23.86 -8.98
N ASP A 643 -7.31 -24.07 -7.69
CA ASP A 643 -7.21 -25.40 -7.06
C ASP A 643 -8.10 -26.46 -7.72
N PRO A 644 -9.35 -26.16 -8.16
CA PRO A 644 -10.20 -27.15 -8.87
C PRO A 644 -9.63 -27.63 -10.21
N VAL A 645 -8.87 -26.78 -10.90
CA VAL A 645 -8.29 -27.09 -12.23
C VAL A 645 -6.80 -27.42 -12.18
N ARG A 646 -6.19 -27.35 -11.00
CA ARG A 646 -4.74 -27.49 -10.82
C ARG A 646 -4.18 -28.81 -11.38
N LYS A 647 -4.96 -29.89 -11.35
CA LYS A 647 -4.57 -31.23 -11.88
C LYS A 647 -4.89 -31.41 -13.34
N GLU A 648 -5.60 -30.50 -13.97
CA GLU A 648 -5.96 -30.60 -15.37
C GLU A 648 -4.72 -30.52 -16.28
N PRO A 649 -4.58 -31.40 -17.29
CA PRO A 649 -3.41 -31.40 -18.17
C PRO A 649 -3.15 -30.06 -18.87
N LYS A 650 -4.20 -29.33 -19.26
CA LYS A 650 -4.10 -28.00 -19.87
C LYS A 650 -3.52 -26.99 -18.89
N PHE A 651 -3.95 -27.03 -17.63
CA PHE A 651 -3.42 -26.14 -16.59
C PHE A 651 -1.96 -26.45 -16.27
N GLN A 652 -1.59 -27.73 -16.20
CA GLN A 652 -0.21 -28.17 -15.99
C GLN A 652 0.71 -27.75 -17.15
N GLU A 653 0.20 -27.80 -18.38
CA GLU A 653 0.93 -27.29 -19.55
C GLU A 653 1.15 -25.79 -19.46
N LEU A 654 0.11 -25.03 -19.06
CA LEU A 654 0.21 -23.59 -18.87
C LEU A 654 1.23 -23.25 -17.77
N LEU A 655 1.23 -23.99 -16.64
CA LEU A 655 2.23 -23.81 -15.57
C LEU A 655 3.67 -24.03 -16.08
N ARG A 656 3.90 -25.04 -16.94
CA ARG A 656 5.23 -25.26 -17.53
C ARG A 656 5.63 -24.13 -18.47
N ARG A 657 4.70 -23.63 -19.32
CA ARG A 657 4.95 -22.53 -20.26
C ARG A 657 5.30 -21.22 -19.54
N VAL A 658 4.69 -20.96 -18.40
CA VAL A 658 5.00 -19.77 -17.58
C VAL A 658 6.18 -19.98 -16.60
N GLY A 659 6.87 -21.14 -16.67
CA GLY A 659 8.05 -21.40 -15.84
C GLY A 659 7.75 -21.69 -14.36
N LEU A 660 6.49 -21.99 -14.00
CA LEU A 660 6.04 -22.32 -12.64
C LEU A 660 5.72 -23.81 -12.44
N GLY A 661 5.84 -24.63 -13.49
CA GLY A 661 5.74 -26.10 -13.44
C GLY A 661 6.94 -26.75 -12.74
N GLU A 662 6.76 -28.03 -12.32
CA GLU A 662 7.84 -28.88 -11.81
C GLU A 662 8.74 -29.39 -12.95
#